data_9bfcc616a684ae216f23c9900e59cf84
#
_entry.id   9bfcc616a684ae216f23c9900e59cf84
#
_cell.length_a   1.000
_cell.length_b   1.000
_cell.length_c   1.000
_cell.angle_alpha   90.00
_cell.angle_beta   90.00
_cell.angle_gamma   90.00
#
_symmetry.space_group_name_H-M   'P 1'
#
loop_
_entity.id
_entity.type
_entity.pdbx_description
1 polymer ?
#
loop_
_entity_poly.entity_id
_entity_poly.type
_entity_poly.pdbx_seq_one_letter_code
_entity_poly.pdbx_strand_id
1 'polypeptide(L)'
;MKAKTENKSFIRAWKLNMRALKLLHGEMPGWFTATILNGLLAAAAPYAAIWFSARLIAELCGVRDVNVLTRYVILILASTALLMLLKAIASRRVEAEDETKYFGVRNIFIKKMLNMDFVDADSQHVFDLRAGIEQNENYSMLGLPRAFEIFQVSVEAGFRIIGGVALTVSLFASKIPDDSKGIMFLNSPIAAAIMLALLIGAAIAAPACYNRADRFWSDYAPTATLGNRIFSFFGFIARLPNRRADMRMYAQQQNVCGPYLKNTNMFGVRSGLAKDAKGKMGAFYVLSACIAVLLNGAVYLFVCLKAYGGAFGLGEVTQYIGAITALFGGLNQFIEQLGKLKVNAAFLEKVGELLDMPNTMYKGSLTTEKRSDRKYSVEFRNVSFKYPGSDAYALKNMNIKFRVGSRLAVVGMNGSGKTTFIKLLCRLYDPTEGEILLNGIDIRKYRYDEYMDIFSVVFQDFKLFALPLGQNVATSSTYDEKRVTDCLIKAGFGERLKTLEKGLDTYLYKQIDKDGVEMSGGEEQKIAIARALYKDAPFIVLDEPTAALDPVAEAEIYEKFNDIAGDKTAIYISHRLSSCKFCDEIAVFDGGKMIQFGTHEELLADEGGKYHELWYAQAQYYAEQKKRAAEMEQMV
;
A
#
# COMPACT_ATOMS: atom_id res chain seq x y z
N MET A 1 37.16 -9.74 -10.82
CA MET A 1 35.77 -10.22 -10.90
C MET A 1 34.85 -9.51 -9.89
N LYS A 2 35.17 -9.32 -8.60
CA LYS A 2 34.35 -8.61 -7.60
C LYS A 2 33.96 -7.18 -8.01
N ALA A 3 34.91 -6.37 -8.52
CA ALA A 3 34.61 -4.96 -8.91
C ALA A 3 33.64 -4.85 -10.09
N LYS A 4 33.65 -5.77 -11.06
CA LYS A 4 32.66 -5.78 -12.18
C LYS A 4 31.25 -6.17 -11.73
N THR A 5 31.15 -7.05 -10.72
CA THR A 5 29.85 -7.47 -10.14
C THR A 5 29.26 -6.37 -9.24
N GLU A 6 30.11 -5.66 -8.48
CA GLU A 6 29.68 -4.51 -7.67
C GLU A 6 29.18 -3.33 -8.53
N ASN A 7 29.83 -3.07 -9.66
CA ASN A 7 29.44 -1.99 -10.57
C ASN A 7 28.10 -2.30 -11.26
N LYS A 8 27.87 -3.55 -11.66
CA LYS A 8 26.54 -3.97 -12.17
C LYS A 8 25.44 -3.84 -11.11
N SER A 9 25.77 -4.13 -9.86
CA SER A 9 24.85 -3.96 -8.71
C SER A 9 24.50 -2.49 -8.45
N PHE A 10 25.48 -1.57 -8.54
CA PHE A 10 25.25 -0.14 -8.34
C PHE A 10 24.38 0.46 -9.46
N ILE A 11 24.67 0.14 -10.72
CA ILE A 11 23.88 0.62 -11.86
C ILE A 11 22.42 0.13 -11.76
N ARG A 12 22.21 -1.11 -11.33
CA ARG A 12 20.86 -1.64 -11.08
C ARG A 12 20.14 -0.85 -9.98
N ALA A 13 20.84 -0.62 -8.85
CA ALA A 13 20.28 0.15 -7.73
C ALA A 13 19.93 1.58 -8.15
N TRP A 14 20.78 2.23 -8.93
CA TRP A 14 20.51 3.55 -9.50
C TRP A 14 19.27 3.55 -10.36
N LYS A 15 19.14 2.61 -11.30
CA LYS A 15 17.97 2.50 -12.19
C LYS A 15 16.66 2.31 -11.41
N LEU A 16 16.67 1.49 -10.36
CA LEU A 16 15.48 1.26 -9.52
C LEU A 16 15.05 2.53 -8.77
N ASN A 17 16.02 3.25 -8.18
CA ASN A 17 15.70 4.50 -7.49
C ASN A 17 15.25 5.60 -8.46
N MET A 18 15.85 5.70 -9.66
CA MET A 18 15.39 6.65 -10.69
C MET A 18 13.99 6.31 -11.19
N ARG A 19 13.66 5.03 -11.32
CA ARG A 19 12.30 4.60 -11.63
C ARG A 19 11.32 4.99 -10.52
N ALA A 20 11.69 4.77 -9.25
CA ALA A 20 10.88 5.20 -8.10
C ALA A 20 10.63 6.70 -8.13
N LEU A 21 11.68 7.52 -8.34
CA LEU A 21 11.55 8.98 -8.46
C LEU A 21 10.65 9.40 -9.62
N LYS A 22 10.72 8.71 -10.76
CA LYS A 22 9.83 8.98 -11.91
C LYS A 22 8.36 8.69 -11.58
N LEU A 23 8.08 7.57 -10.90
CA LEU A 23 6.72 7.23 -10.44
C LEU A 23 6.19 8.29 -9.47
N LEU A 24 7.01 8.68 -8.48
CA LEU A 24 6.66 9.70 -7.49
C LEU A 24 6.47 11.08 -8.12
N HIS A 25 7.29 11.45 -9.11
CA HIS A 25 7.14 12.71 -9.84
C HIS A 25 5.82 12.76 -10.63
N GLY A 26 5.37 11.63 -11.16
CA GLY A 26 4.07 11.52 -11.83
C GLY A 26 2.88 11.83 -10.91
N GLU A 27 2.97 11.47 -9.63
CA GLU A 27 1.91 11.74 -8.65
C GLU A 27 2.08 13.12 -7.96
N MET A 28 3.31 13.61 -7.79
CA MET A 28 3.63 14.78 -6.97
C MET A 28 4.71 15.69 -7.61
N PRO A 29 4.47 16.28 -8.79
CA PRO A 29 5.48 17.10 -9.46
C PRO A 29 5.85 18.36 -8.67
N GLY A 30 4.90 18.95 -7.92
CA GLY A 30 5.09 20.15 -7.10
C GLY A 30 6.12 19.96 -6.00
N TRP A 31 6.17 18.80 -5.38
CA TRP A 31 7.13 18.48 -4.34
C TRP A 31 8.59 18.56 -4.83
N PHE A 32 8.87 18.03 -6.02
CA PHE A 32 10.23 18.02 -6.58
C PHE A 32 10.76 19.43 -6.83
N THR A 33 9.94 20.31 -7.41
CA THR A 33 10.32 21.70 -7.69
C THR A 33 10.54 22.49 -6.39
N ALA A 34 9.65 22.31 -5.40
CA ALA A 34 9.79 22.94 -4.09
C ALA A 34 11.06 22.48 -3.37
N THR A 35 11.36 21.17 -3.43
CA THR A 35 12.57 20.59 -2.80
C THR A 35 13.86 21.10 -3.44
N ILE A 36 13.93 21.23 -4.76
CA ILE A 36 15.10 21.79 -5.46
C ILE A 36 15.32 23.24 -5.03
N LEU A 37 14.27 24.06 -5.02
CA LEU A 37 14.35 25.46 -4.60
C LEU A 37 14.77 25.58 -3.12
N ASN A 38 14.17 24.79 -2.24
CA ASN A 38 14.52 24.77 -0.83
C ASN A 38 15.98 24.35 -0.60
N GLY A 39 16.46 23.31 -1.30
CA GLY A 39 17.85 22.86 -1.21
C GLY A 39 18.85 23.90 -1.68
N LEU A 40 18.55 24.63 -2.77
CA LEU A 40 19.36 25.75 -3.25
C LEU A 40 19.48 26.87 -2.18
N LEU A 41 18.34 27.30 -1.63
CA LEU A 41 18.31 28.37 -0.62
C LEU A 41 18.94 27.92 0.70
N ALA A 42 18.76 26.66 1.09
CA ALA A 42 19.39 26.08 2.28
C ALA A 42 20.93 26.06 2.17
N ALA A 43 21.46 25.82 0.98
CA ALA A 43 22.90 25.85 0.73
C ALA A 43 23.43 27.28 0.58
N ALA A 44 22.69 28.20 -0.06
CA ALA A 44 23.13 29.55 -0.34
C ALA A 44 23.28 30.43 0.93
N ALA A 45 22.38 30.29 1.91
CA ALA A 45 22.38 31.12 3.11
C ALA A 45 23.69 31.05 3.94
N PRO A 46 24.25 29.87 4.27
CA PRO A 46 25.54 29.75 4.95
C PRO A 46 26.70 30.37 4.15
N TYR A 47 26.71 30.21 2.83
CA TYR A 47 27.80 30.72 2.00
C TYR A 47 27.79 32.25 1.90
N ALA A 48 26.64 32.88 1.81
CA ALA A 48 26.52 34.34 1.88
C ALA A 48 27.04 34.86 3.22
N ALA A 49 26.66 34.24 4.33
CA ALA A 49 27.17 34.62 5.65
C ALA A 49 28.69 34.44 5.75
N ILE A 50 29.25 33.33 5.28
CA ILE A 50 30.70 33.05 5.28
C ILE A 50 31.45 34.15 4.48
N TRP A 51 30.97 34.46 3.28
CA TRP A 51 31.65 35.41 2.37
C TRP A 51 31.64 36.83 2.92
N PHE A 52 30.50 37.34 3.38
CA PHE A 52 30.41 38.69 3.95
C PHE A 52 31.14 38.80 5.30
N SER A 53 31.07 37.76 6.17
CA SER A 53 31.81 37.73 7.43
C SER A 53 33.32 37.76 7.22
N ALA A 54 33.83 37.11 6.19
CA ALA A 54 35.24 37.15 5.84
C ALA A 54 35.68 38.56 5.46
N ARG A 55 34.87 39.32 4.70
CA ARG A 55 35.14 40.71 4.34
C ARG A 55 35.08 41.64 5.55
N LEU A 56 34.11 41.42 6.46
CA LEU A 56 34.02 42.19 7.71
C LEU A 56 35.27 42.00 8.57
N ILE A 57 35.74 40.75 8.73
CA ILE A 57 36.94 40.44 9.52
C ILE A 57 38.19 41.03 8.85
N ALA A 58 38.29 40.97 7.52
CA ALA A 58 39.40 41.58 6.79
C ALA A 58 39.48 43.08 7.05
N GLU A 59 38.36 43.80 7.03
CA GLU A 59 38.33 45.25 7.32
C GLU A 59 38.64 45.56 8.79
N LEU A 60 38.16 44.71 9.74
CA LEU A 60 38.50 44.84 11.17
C LEU A 60 40.02 44.72 11.44
N CYS A 61 40.71 43.91 10.68
CA CYS A 61 42.15 43.71 10.77
C CYS A 61 42.95 44.71 9.95
N GLY A 62 42.32 45.45 9.01
CA GLY A 62 42.92 46.44 8.13
C GLY A 62 42.68 47.89 8.59
N VAL A 63 42.07 48.68 7.71
CA VAL A 63 41.90 50.14 7.86
C VAL A 63 40.91 50.50 9.00
N ARG A 64 39.96 49.65 9.29
CA ARG A 64 38.92 49.81 10.33
C ARG A 64 37.97 50.99 10.07
N ASP A 65 37.66 51.25 8.79
CA ASP A 65 36.69 52.28 8.45
C ASP A 65 35.30 51.87 8.97
N VAL A 66 34.75 52.71 9.87
CA VAL A 66 33.45 52.48 10.51
C VAL A 66 32.31 52.40 9.49
N ASN A 67 32.38 53.20 8.40
CA ASN A 67 31.34 53.17 7.37
C ASN A 67 31.37 51.86 6.58
N VAL A 68 32.57 51.37 6.26
CA VAL A 68 32.73 50.08 5.54
C VAL A 68 32.31 48.91 6.44
N LEU A 69 32.69 48.93 7.72
CA LEU A 69 32.28 47.93 8.70
C LEU A 69 30.75 47.90 8.86
N THR A 70 30.13 49.07 9.04
CA THR A 70 28.66 49.17 9.15
C THR A 70 27.97 48.63 7.89
N ARG A 71 28.50 48.95 6.71
CA ARG A 71 27.98 48.43 5.44
C ARG A 71 28.04 46.90 5.37
N TYR A 72 29.15 46.28 5.78
CA TYR A 72 29.25 44.81 5.79
C TYR A 72 28.31 44.18 6.82
N VAL A 73 28.14 44.77 8.01
CA VAL A 73 27.17 44.30 9.00
C VAL A 73 25.74 44.32 8.44
N ILE A 74 25.37 45.45 7.79
CA ILE A 74 24.05 45.58 7.15
C ILE A 74 23.88 44.52 6.04
N LEU A 75 24.91 44.31 5.20
CA LEU A 75 24.86 43.31 4.12
C LEU A 75 24.73 41.87 4.66
N ILE A 76 25.44 41.53 5.74
CA ILE A 76 25.30 40.22 6.40
C ILE A 76 23.87 40.03 6.89
N LEU A 77 23.35 40.98 7.65
CA LEU A 77 22.01 40.89 8.22
C LEU A 77 20.94 40.88 7.12
N ALA A 78 21.01 41.78 6.15
CA ALA A 78 20.03 41.87 5.08
C ALA A 78 20.03 40.63 4.17
N SER A 79 21.22 40.17 3.73
CA SER A 79 21.33 38.98 2.88
C SER A 79 20.89 37.71 3.60
N THR A 80 21.29 37.54 4.87
CA THR A 80 20.90 36.38 5.68
C THR A 80 19.40 36.38 5.95
N ALA A 81 18.83 37.55 6.34
CA ALA A 81 17.39 37.68 6.58
C ALA A 81 16.59 37.40 5.31
N LEU A 82 16.99 37.94 4.16
CA LEU A 82 16.34 37.69 2.88
C LEU A 82 16.38 36.20 2.49
N LEU A 83 17.57 35.59 2.54
CA LEU A 83 17.73 34.18 2.19
C LEU A 83 16.99 33.26 3.16
N MET A 84 16.98 33.56 4.47
CA MET A 84 16.20 32.83 5.46
C MET A 84 14.70 32.98 5.22
N LEU A 85 14.22 34.19 4.87
CA LEU A 85 12.81 34.39 4.53
C LEU A 85 12.41 33.59 3.28
N LEU A 86 13.20 33.66 2.21
CA LEU A 86 12.96 32.89 0.99
C LEU A 86 13.00 31.37 1.28
N LYS A 87 13.96 30.92 2.08
CA LYS A 87 14.04 29.53 2.53
C LYS A 87 12.81 29.15 3.34
N ALA A 88 12.33 29.99 4.25
CA ALA A 88 11.14 29.72 5.04
C ALA A 88 9.90 29.55 4.15
N ILE A 89 9.75 30.38 3.12
CA ILE A 89 8.67 30.27 2.13
C ILE A 89 8.79 28.96 1.34
N ALA A 90 10.00 28.61 0.88
CA ALA A 90 10.23 27.37 0.16
C ALA A 90 10.00 26.13 1.05
N SER A 91 10.48 26.16 2.31
CA SER A 91 10.25 25.09 3.29
C SER A 91 8.76 24.89 3.58
N ARG A 92 8.01 25.99 3.74
CA ARG A 92 6.56 25.94 3.93
C ARG A 92 5.85 25.23 2.78
N ARG A 93 6.32 25.46 1.56
CA ARG A 93 5.78 24.76 0.40
C ARG A 93 6.14 23.27 0.39
N VAL A 94 7.38 22.92 0.75
CA VAL A 94 7.78 21.51 0.91
C VAL A 94 6.94 20.83 1.97
N GLU A 95 6.74 21.47 3.15
CA GLU A 95 5.91 20.94 4.22
C GLU A 95 4.46 20.69 3.78
N ALA A 96 3.86 21.63 3.04
CA ALA A 96 2.52 21.49 2.52
C ALA A 96 2.39 20.30 1.54
N GLU A 97 3.39 20.08 0.70
CA GLU A 97 3.46 18.92 -0.20
C GLU A 97 3.78 17.63 0.57
N ASP A 98 4.54 17.71 1.67
CA ASP A 98 4.90 16.57 2.52
C ASP A 98 3.67 15.91 3.17
N GLU A 99 2.67 16.72 3.56
CA GLU A 99 1.40 16.20 4.08
C GLU A 99 0.67 15.30 3.05
N THR A 100 0.89 15.53 1.77
CA THR A 100 0.28 14.73 0.70
C THR A 100 1.11 13.51 0.29
N LYS A 101 2.36 13.37 0.74
CA LYS A 101 3.27 12.26 0.37
C LYS A 101 2.67 10.88 0.65
N TYR A 102 2.07 10.73 1.82
CA TYR A 102 1.46 9.47 2.22
C TYR A 102 0.38 9.03 1.24
N PHE A 103 -0.47 9.98 0.82
CA PHE A 103 -1.52 9.73 -0.15
C PHE A 103 -0.95 9.46 -1.55
N GLY A 104 0.07 10.22 -1.98
CA GLY A 104 0.72 10.03 -3.28
C GLY A 104 1.33 8.64 -3.43
N VAL A 105 2.10 8.19 -2.43
CA VAL A 105 2.67 6.83 -2.41
C VAL A 105 1.57 5.78 -2.41
N ARG A 106 0.54 5.95 -1.57
CA ARG A 106 -0.56 5.00 -1.44
C ARG A 106 -1.38 4.91 -2.71
N ASN A 107 -1.58 6.02 -3.42
CA ASN A 107 -2.32 6.09 -4.67
C ASN A 107 -1.70 5.24 -5.79
N ILE A 108 -0.35 5.15 -5.86
CA ILE A 108 0.36 4.28 -6.80
C ILE A 108 -0.10 2.82 -6.61
N PHE A 109 -0.14 2.35 -5.36
CA PHE A 109 -0.54 0.98 -5.05
C PHE A 109 -2.05 0.76 -5.22
N ILE A 110 -2.88 1.73 -4.81
CA ILE A 110 -4.34 1.65 -4.99
C ILE A 110 -4.68 1.52 -6.47
N LYS A 111 -4.09 2.37 -7.33
CA LYS A 111 -4.29 2.29 -8.78
C LYS A 111 -3.89 0.92 -9.33
N LYS A 112 -2.77 0.34 -8.86
CA LYS A 112 -2.34 -0.99 -9.28
C LYS A 112 -3.32 -2.07 -8.83
N MET A 113 -3.70 -2.09 -7.55
CA MET A 113 -4.59 -3.10 -6.98
C MET A 113 -5.99 -3.07 -7.62
N LEU A 114 -6.53 -1.88 -7.90
CA LEU A 114 -7.84 -1.73 -8.55
C LEU A 114 -7.83 -2.15 -10.03
N ASN A 115 -6.68 -2.07 -10.70
CA ASN A 115 -6.55 -2.44 -12.12
C ASN A 115 -5.96 -3.84 -12.34
N MET A 116 -5.67 -4.57 -11.28
CA MET A 116 -5.13 -5.93 -11.33
C MET A 116 -6.24 -6.94 -11.64
N ASP A 117 -5.90 -8.02 -12.33
CA ASP A 117 -6.84 -9.12 -12.53
C ASP A 117 -7.24 -9.74 -11.17
N PHE A 118 -8.50 -10.17 -11.04
CA PHE A 118 -9.03 -10.69 -9.78
C PHE A 118 -8.24 -11.90 -9.28
N VAL A 119 -7.77 -12.76 -10.18
CA VAL A 119 -6.94 -13.93 -9.88
C VAL A 119 -5.69 -13.56 -9.08
N ASP A 120 -5.01 -12.48 -9.48
CA ASP A 120 -3.80 -12.00 -8.82
C ASP A 120 -4.16 -11.27 -7.52
N ALA A 121 -5.20 -10.43 -7.54
CA ALA A 121 -5.67 -9.67 -6.37
C ALA A 121 -6.13 -10.58 -5.22
N ASP A 122 -6.72 -11.73 -5.52
CA ASP A 122 -7.18 -12.77 -4.55
C ASP A 122 -6.03 -13.71 -4.12
N SER A 123 -4.82 -13.56 -4.68
CA SER A 123 -3.70 -14.45 -4.39
C SER A 123 -3.00 -14.13 -3.07
N GLN A 124 -2.63 -15.17 -2.32
CA GLN A 124 -1.84 -15.04 -1.10
C GLN A 124 -0.48 -14.38 -1.36
N HIS A 125 0.11 -14.61 -2.53
CA HIS A 125 1.39 -14.02 -2.92
C HIS A 125 1.31 -12.49 -2.98
N VAL A 126 0.30 -11.93 -3.66
CA VAL A 126 0.10 -10.47 -3.74
C VAL A 126 -0.22 -9.89 -2.37
N PHE A 127 -1.03 -10.60 -1.56
CA PHE A 127 -1.32 -10.18 -0.19
C PHE A 127 -0.04 -10.08 0.65
N ASP A 128 0.81 -11.12 0.64
CA ASP A 128 2.06 -11.13 1.39
C ASP A 128 3.07 -10.09 0.87
N LEU A 129 3.14 -9.92 -0.45
CA LEU A 129 4.00 -8.93 -1.09
C LEU A 129 3.58 -7.51 -0.70
N ARG A 130 2.29 -7.20 -0.77
CA ARG A 130 1.74 -5.90 -0.37
C ARG A 130 1.94 -5.62 1.12
N ALA A 131 1.63 -6.60 1.98
CA ALA A 131 1.84 -6.48 3.42
C ALA A 131 3.33 -6.26 3.76
N GLY A 132 4.24 -6.94 3.06
CA GLY A 132 5.68 -6.76 3.23
C GLY A 132 6.17 -5.39 2.79
N ILE A 133 5.66 -4.84 1.67
CA ILE A 133 5.95 -3.48 1.21
C ILE A 133 5.47 -2.46 2.23
N GLU A 134 4.19 -2.53 2.64
CA GLU A 134 3.58 -1.60 3.59
C GLU A 134 4.31 -1.60 4.95
N GLN A 135 4.74 -2.76 5.40
CA GLN A 135 5.52 -2.86 6.63
C GLN A 135 6.89 -2.16 6.52
N ASN A 136 7.60 -2.34 5.40
CA ASN A 136 8.89 -1.69 5.17
C ASN A 136 8.74 -0.16 5.07
N GLU A 137 7.67 0.32 4.43
CA GLU A 137 7.35 1.74 4.34
C GLU A 137 7.02 2.35 5.71
N ASN A 138 6.14 1.71 6.47
CA ASN A 138 5.64 2.29 7.74
C ASN A 138 6.66 2.26 8.88
N TYR A 139 7.49 1.20 8.97
CA TYR A 139 8.41 1.04 10.11
C TYR A 139 9.83 1.48 9.84
N SER A 140 10.27 1.45 8.58
CA SER A 140 11.67 1.73 8.23
C SER A 140 11.83 2.82 7.20
N MET A 141 10.74 3.42 6.74
CA MET A 141 10.73 4.43 5.66
C MET A 141 11.48 3.95 4.41
N LEU A 142 11.49 2.63 4.14
CA LEU A 142 12.19 2.02 3.00
C LEU A 142 11.25 1.89 1.80
N GLY A 143 11.83 1.69 0.61
CA GLY A 143 11.05 1.65 -0.63
C GLY A 143 10.81 3.05 -1.20
N LEU A 144 9.57 3.37 -1.58
CA LEU A 144 9.21 4.66 -2.17
C LEU A 144 9.44 5.86 -1.23
N PRO A 145 9.11 5.80 0.08
CA PRO A 145 9.40 6.91 1.00
C PRO A 145 10.88 7.26 1.09
N ARG A 146 11.77 6.25 1.09
CA ARG A 146 13.22 6.49 1.13
C ARG A 146 13.74 7.20 -0.10
N ALA A 147 13.13 7.01 -1.26
CA ALA A 147 13.53 7.68 -2.49
C ALA A 147 13.34 9.21 -2.39
N PHE A 148 12.29 9.70 -1.71
CA PHE A 148 12.13 11.13 -1.40
C PHE A 148 13.28 11.67 -0.56
N GLU A 149 13.63 10.98 0.54
CA GLU A 149 14.74 11.39 1.42
C GLU A 149 16.06 11.46 0.65
N ILE A 150 16.38 10.39 -0.12
CA ILE A 150 17.60 10.34 -0.93
C ILE A 150 17.65 11.50 -1.89
N PHE A 151 16.55 11.84 -2.58
CA PHE A 151 16.48 12.94 -3.52
C PHE A 151 16.71 14.28 -2.80
N GLN A 152 15.95 14.56 -1.74
CA GLN A 152 16.02 15.82 -0.98
C GLN A 152 17.43 16.10 -0.47
N VAL A 153 18.04 15.11 0.22
CA VAL A 153 19.38 15.27 0.79
C VAL A 153 20.45 15.35 -0.30
N SER A 154 20.29 14.61 -1.42
CA SER A 154 21.24 14.68 -2.55
C SER A 154 21.24 16.03 -3.25
N VAL A 155 20.05 16.65 -3.42
CA VAL A 155 19.92 18.00 -3.99
C VAL A 155 20.61 19.03 -3.11
N GLU A 156 20.33 19.02 -1.81
CA GLU A 156 20.96 19.94 -0.86
C GLU A 156 22.49 19.75 -0.81
N ALA A 157 22.94 18.50 -0.74
CA ALA A 157 24.36 18.16 -0.75
C ALA A 157 25.06 18.62 -2.05
N GLY A 158 24.40 18.47 -3.20
CA GLY A 158 24.91 18.95 -4.48
C GLY A 158 25.14 20.46 -4.49
N PHE A 159 24.19 21.25 -4.02
CA PHE A 159 24.36 22.71 -3.91
C PHE A 159 25.44 23.12 -2.89
N ARG A 160 25.55 22.39 -1.76
CA ARG A 160 26.65 22.58 -0.79
C ARG A 160 28.02 22.30 -1.41
N ILE A 161 28.16 21.24 -2.20
CA ILE A 161 29.41 20.92 -2.89
C ILE A 161 29.79 22.05 -3.86
N ILE A 162 28.82 22.50 -4.70
CA ILE A 162 29.06 23.57 -5.68
C ILE A 162 29.54 24.86 -4.98
N GLY A 163 28.82 25.30 -3.94
CA GLY A 163 29.18 26.52 -3.19
C GLY A 163 30.51 26.39 -2.44
N GLY A 164 30.77 25.20 -1.85
CA GLY A 164 32.03 24.92 -1.18
C GLY A 164 33.24 24.96 -2.12
N VAL A 165 33.13 24.34 -3.30
CA VAL A 165 34.18 24.41 -4.34
C VAL A 165 34.43 25.87 -4.77
N ALA A 166 33.35 26.62 -5.07
CA ALA A 166 33.47 27.99 -5.53
C ALA A 166 34.25 28.90 -4.56
N LEU A 167 34.05 28.71 -3.23
CA LEU A 167 34.73 29.54 -2.22
C LEU A 167 36.11 29.01 -1.80
N THR A 168 36.46 27.76 -2.14
CA THR A 168 37.75 27.14 -1.73
C THR A 168 38.82 27.16 -2.82
N VAL A 169 38.46 27.33 -4.09
CA VAL A 169 39.44 27.31 -5.21
C VAL A 169 40.58 28.27 -4.99
N SER A 170 40.30 29.50 -4.51
CA SER A 170 41.31 30.55 -4.27
C SER A 170 42.32 30.18 -3.17
N LEU A 171 41.99 29.32 -2.21
CA LEU A 171 42.92 28.81 -1.20
C LEU A 171 44.14 28.11 -1.82
N PHE A 172 43.87 27.28 -2.85
CA PHE A 172 44.93 26.52 -3.51
C PHE A 172 45.77 27.37 -4.48
N ALA A 173 45.20 28.49 -4.95
CA ALA A 173 45.91 29.47 -5.80
C ALA A 173 46.75 30.48 -5.00
N SER A 174 46.42 30.74 -3.73
CA SER A 174 47.14 31.71 -2.87
C SER A 174 48.53 31.18 -2.49
N LYS A 175 49.55 32.04 -2.65
CA LYS A 175 50.96 31.70 -2.37
C LYS A 175 51.47 32.49 -1.18
N ILE A 176 52.33 31.84 -0.37
CA ILE A 176 53.07 32.44 0.72
C ILE A 176 54.24 33.24 0.11
N PRO A 177 54.47 34.51 0.52
CA PRO A 177 55.62 35.31 0.09
C PRO A 177 56.96 34.66 0.40
N ASP A 178 57.99 34.92 -0.43
CA ASP A 178 59.31 34.25 -0.36
C ASP A 178 60.12 34.53 0.92
N ASP A 179 59.73 35.56 1.71
CA ASP A 179 60.37 35.92 2.98
C ASP A 179 60.10 34.94 4.12
N SER A 180 59.12 34.05 3.99
CA SER A 180 58.70 33.10 5.03
C SER A 180 59.35 31.71 4.89
N LYS A 181 60.66 31.64 5.03
CA LYS A 181 61.51 30.42 4.72
C LYS A 181 61.10 29.11 5.38
N GLY A 182 60.43 29.14 6.54
CA GLY A 182 60.09 27.89 7.29
C GLY A 182 58.83 27.16 6.83
N ILE A 183 57.94 27.81 6.06
CA ILE A 183 56.58 27.32 5.74
C ILE A 183 56.34 27.29 4.21
N MET A 184 57.37 27.65 3.43
CA MET A 184 57.31 27.70 1.96
C MET A 184 56.90 26.39 1.29
N PHE A 185 57.12 25.23 2.00
CA PHE A 185 56.68 23.94 1.50
C PHE A 185 55.19 23.84 1.25
N LEU A 186 54.36 24.68 1.92
CA LEU A 186 52.91 24.74 1.69
C LEU A 186 52.51 25.33 0.33
N ASN A 187 53.43 26.03 -0.37
CA ASN A 187 53.26 26.46 -1.75
C ASN A 187 53.49 25.33 -2.76
N SER A 188 54.09 24.22 -2.31
CA SER A 188 54.33 23.09 -3.18
C SER A 188 53.01 22.48 -3.67
N PRO A 189 52.92 22.12 -4.97
CA PRO A 189 51.79 21.34 -5.49
C PRO A 189 51.54 20.04 -4.72
N ILE A 190 52.60 19.51 -4.10
CA ILE A 190 52.52 18.29 -3.28
C ILE A 190 51.71 18.52 -2.00
N ALA A 191 51.90 19.66 -1.32
CA ALA A 191 51.14 20.00 -0.11
C ALA A 191 49.65 20.17 -0.43
N ALA A 192 49.34 20.86 -1.54
CA ALA A 192 47.97 20.99 -2.03
C ALA A 192 47.35 19.63 -2.40
N ALA A 193 48.13 18.78 -3.07
CA ALA A 193 47.68 17.40 -3.42
C ALA A 193 47.43 16.53 -2.19
N ILE A 194 48.32 16.62 -1.16
CA ILE A 194 48.11 15.90 0.11
C ILE A 194 46.81 16.36 0.79
N MET A 195 46.58 17.66 0.88
CA MET A 195 45.38 18.21 1.50
C MET A 195 44.13 17.80 0.73
N LEU A 196 44.17 17.82 -0.60
CA LEU A 196 43.05 17.34 -1.43
C LEU A 196 42.84 15.84 -1.28
N ALA A 197 43.90 15.05 -1.20
CA ALA A 197 43.83 13.61 -0.97
C ALA A 197 43.24 13.27 0.41
N LEU A 198 43.63 14.02 1.45
CA LEU A 198 43.04 13.89 2.80
C LEU A 198 41.54 14.22 2.78
N LEU A 199 41.14 15.28 2.09
CA LEU A 199 39.76 15.69 1.97
C LEU A 199 38.93 14.63 1.24
N ILE A 200 39.40 14.15 0.08
CA ILE A 200 38.72 13.10 -0.69
C ILE A 200 38.73 11.77 0.09
N GLY A 201 39.87 11.41 0.70
CA GLY A 201 40.00 10.21 1.49
C GLY A 201 39.02 10.17 2.67
N ALA A 202 38.94 11.28 3.43
CA ALA A 202 37.98 11.40 4.53
C ALA A 202 36.52 11.42 4.03
N ALA A 203 36.25 12.12 2.91
CA ALA A 203 34.92 12.16 2.30
C ALA A 203 34.42 10.79 1.81
N ILE A 204 35.32 9.85 1.54
CA ILE A 204 35.00 8.45 1.22
C ILE A 204 34.96 7.58 2.47
N ALA A 205 35.96 7.70 3.35
CA ALA A 205 36.13 6.81 4.50
C ALA A 205 35.05 7.00 5.58
N ALA A 206 34.68 8.26 5.89
CA ALA A 206 33.66 8.54 6.91
C ALA A 206 32.28 8.01 6.51
N PRO A 207 31.74 8.26 5.30
CA PRO A 207 30.48 7.65 4.85
C PRO A 207 30.60 6.14 4.67
N ALA A 208 31.75 5.58 4.29
CA ALA A 208 31.93 4.15 4.20
C ALA A 208 31.76 3.45 5.57
N CYS A 209 32.29 4.07 6.64
CA CYS A 209 32.08 3.62 8.01
C CYS A 209 30.59 3.76 8.41
N TYR A 210 29.98 4.90 8.13
CA TYR A 210 28.57 5.15 8.38
C TYR A 210 27.68 4.11 7.67
N ASN A 211 27.86 3.93 6.36
CA ASN A 211 27.14 2.96 5.57
C ASN A 211 27.38 1.51 6.01
N ARG A 212 28.56 1.21 6.60
CA ARG A 212 28.84 -0.10 7.18
C ARG A 212 28.02 -0.33 8.45
N ALA A 213 27.87 0.69 9.29
CA ALA A 213 26.99 0.66 10.45
C ALA A 213 25.51 0.47 10.03
N ASP A 214 25.08 1.19 9.01
CA ASP A 214 23.69 1.13 8.50
C ASP A 214 23.33 -0.24 7.91
N ARG A 215 24.31 -1.02 7.39
CA ARG A 215 24.08 -2.40 6.91
C ARG A 215 23.61 -3.35 8.01
N PHE A 216 24.01 -3.13 9.26
CA PHE A 216 23.50 -3.95 10.36
C PHE A 216 21.97 -3.86 10.49
N TRP A 217 21.39 -2.70 10.21
CA TRP A 217 19.93 -2.56 10.13
C TRP A 217 19.33 -3.38 9.00
N SER A 218 19.94 -3.39 7.83
CA SER A 218 19.43 -4.17 6.71
C SER A 218 19.53 -5.68 6.93
N ASP A 219 20.55 -6.14 7.64
CA ASP A 219 20.74 -7.54 8.01
C ASP A 219 19.69 -8.01 9.03
N TYR A 220 19.25 -7.11 9.91
CA TYR A 220 18.15 -7.35 10.87
C TYR A 220 16.76 -7.18 10.27
N ALA A 221 16.61 -6.55 9.11
CA ALA A 221 15.29 -6.23 8.54
C ALA A 221 14.36 -7.44 8.38
N PRO A 222 14.79 -8.65 7.90
CA PRO A 222 13.91 -9.81 7.80
C PRO A 222 13.39 -10.28 9.16
N THR A 223 14.27 -10.29 10.17
CA THR A 223 13.92 -10.69 11.54
C THR A 223 13.04 -9.61 12.20
N ALA A 224 13.35 -8.32 11.96
CA ALA A 224 12.53 -7.19 12.41
C ALA A 224 11.14 -7.25 11.78
N THR A 225 11.02 -7.64 10.51
CA THR A 225 9.75 -7.80 9.80
C THR A 225 8.85 -8.80 10.50
N LEU A 226 9.36 -9.99 10.81
CA LEU A 226 8.60 -11.00 11.55
C LEU A 226 8.23 -10.53 12.96
N GLY A 227 9.20 -9.95 13.68
CA GLY A 227 8.98 -9.41 15.02
C GLY A 227 7.92 -8.31 15.05
N ASN A 228 7.92 -7.40 14.09
CA ASN A 228 6.92 -6.35 13.94
C ASN A 228 5.53 -6.92 13.59
N ARG A 229 5.46 -7.92 12.71
CA ARG A 229 4.17 -8.61 12.39
C ARG A 229 3.59 -9.24 13.66
N ILE A 230 4.39 -9.96 14.43
CA ILE A 230 3.97 -10.59 15.69
C ILE A 230 3.57 -9.52 16.71
N PHE A 231 4.38 -8.47 16.88
CA PHE A 231 4.08 -7.37 17.80
C PHE A 231 2.78 -6.66 17.41
N SER A 232 2.61 -6.32 16.13
CA SER A 232 1.38 -5.68 15.64
C SER A 232 0.18 -6.59 15.82
N PHE A 233 0.28 -7.87 15.46
CA PHE A 233 -0.82 -8.82 15.64
C PHE A 233 -1.25 -8.91 17.10
N PHE A 234 -0.34 -9.21 18.02
CA PHE A 234 -0.68 -9.37 19.43
C PHE A 234 -0.91 -8.03 20.15
N GLY A 235 -0.23 -6.95 19.75
CA GLY A 235 -0.42 -5.62 20.34
C GLY A 235 -1.74 -4.96 19.96
N PHE A 236 -2.27 -5.26 18.77
CA PHE A 236 -3.52 -4.67 18.28
C PHE A 236 -4.73 -5.59 18.35
N ILE A 237 -4.54 -6.90 18.57
CA ILE A 237 -5.64 -7.88 18.58
C ILE A 237 -6.75 -7.53 19.58
N ALA A 238 -6.38 -6.93 20.72
CA ALA A 238 -7.33 -6.49 21.75
C ALA A 238 -8.21 -5.31 21.28
N ARG A 239 -7.83 -4.61 20.22
CA ARG A 239 -8.60 -3.50 19.66
C ARG A 239 -9.70 -3.96 18.70
N LEU A 240 -9.65 -5.21 18.23
CA LEU A 240 -10.63 -5.77 17.32
C LEU A 240 -11.90 -6.15 18.08
N PRO A 241 -13.07 -5.49 17.81
CA PRO A 241 -14.31 -5.73 18.55
C PRO A 241 -14.74 -7.19 18.53
N ASN A 242 -14.64 -7.84 17.37
CA ASN A 242 -15.04 -9.22 17.13
C ASN A 242 -14.20 -10.28 17.86
N ARG A 243 -13.06 -9.91 18.47
CA ARG A 243 -12.19 -10.85 19.21
C ARG A 243 -12.20 -10.64 20.71
N ARG A 244 -12.82 -9.56 21.19
CA ARG A 244 -12.77 -9.19 22.61
C ARG A 244 -13.42 -10.21 23.54
N ALA A 245 -14.53 -10.82 23.10
CA ALA A 245 -15.25 -11.81 23.88
C ALA A 245 -14.38 -13.07 24.08
N ASP A 246 -13.86 -13.65 22.98
CA ASP A 246 -13.01 -14.85 23.05
C ASP A 246 -11.73 -14.62 23.84
N MET A 247 -11.10 -13.45 23.66
CA MET A 247 -9.89 -13.10 24.42
C MET A 247 -10.13 -13.11 25.93
N ARG A 248 -11.31 -12.66 26.39
CA ARG A 248 -11.67 -12.66 27.81
C ARG A 248 -12.09 -14.04 28.30
N MET A 249 -12.97 -14.72 27.54
CA MET A 249 -13.48 -16.03 27.94
C MET A 249 -12.38 -17.08 28.07
N TYR A 250 -11.37 -17.04 27.17
CA TYR A 250 -10.27 -18.00 27.16
C TYR A 250 -8.96 -17.46 27.78
N ALA A 251 -8.99 -16.31 28.45
CA ALA A 251 -7.80 -15.66 29.03
C ALA A 251 -6.61 -15.56 28.02
N GLN A 252 -6.91 -15.40 26.73
CA GLN A 252 -5.90 -15.42 25.66
C GLN A 252 -4.86 -14.31 25.83
N GLN A 253 -5.23 -13.17 26.42
CA GLN A 253 -4.30 -12.08 26.67
C GLN A 253 -3.14 -12.51 27.59
N GLN A 254 -3.43 -13.30 28.63
CA GLN A 254 -2.42 -13.76 29.59
C GLN A 254 -1.68 -14.99 29.05
N ASN A 255 -2.41 -15.95 28.49
CA ASN A 255 -1.86 -17.26 28.15
C ASN A 255 -1.18 -17.29 26.77
N VAL A 256 -1.58 -16.44 25.83
CA VAL A 256 -1.06 -16.42 24.47
C VAL A 256 -0.33 -15.11 24.17
N CYS A 257 -1.02 -13.95 24.24
CA CYS A 257 -0.43 -12.68 23.82
C CYS A 257 0.76 -12.26 24.70
N GLY A 258 0.65 -12.40 26.04
CA GLY A 258 1.69 -12.00 26.98
C GLY A 258 3.03 -12.71 26.76
N PRO A 259 3.09 -14.05 26.67
CA PRO A 259 4.30 -14.79 26.35
C PRO A 259 4.91 -14.43 25.00
N TYR A 260 4.08 -14.26 23.94
CA TYR A 260 4.57 -13.86 22.62
C TYR A 260 5.22 -12.47 22.65
N LEU A 261 4.57 -11.46 23.23
CA LEU A 261 5.10 -10.11 23.35
C LEU A 261 6.39 -10.07 24.18
N LYS A 262 6.49 -10.91 25.20
CA LYS A 262 7.67 -11.00 26.06
C LYS A 262 8.86 -11.67 25.36
N ASN A 263 8.61 -12.74 24.61
CA ASN A 263 9.65 -13.56 23.97
C ASN A 263 10.14 -12.96 22.64
N THR A 264 9.31 -12.20 21.93
CA THR A 264 9.65 -11.58 20.64
C THR A 264 10.15 -10.15 20.77
N ASN A 265 10.64 -9.74 21.94
CA ASN A 265 11.14 -8.38 22.17
C ASN A 265 12.47 -8.13 21.44
N MET A 266 12.41 -8.01 20.11
CA MET A 266 13.58 -7.73 19.26
C MET A 266 14.19 -6.36 19.47
N PHE A 267 13.40 -5.41 20.00
CA PHE A 267 13.81 -4.04 20.30
C PHE A 267 14.15 -3.83 21.77
N GLY A 268 14.17 -4.90 22.56
CA GLY A 268 14.55 -4.84 23.98
C GLY A 268 16.04 -4.55 24.18
N VAL A 269 16.38 -3.98 25.33
CA VAL A 269 17.76 -3.58 25.70
C VAL A 269 18.76 -4.73 25.63
N ARG A 270 18.28 -5.98 25.72
CA ARG A 270 19.09 -7.23 25.64
C ARG A 270 19.02 -7.92 24.29
N SER A 271 18.36 -7.33 23.30
CA SER A 271 18.25 -7.90 21.94
C SER A 271 19.61 -7.96 21.23
N GLY A 272 19.72 -8.80 20.19
CA GLY A 272 20.90 -8.85 19.32
C GLY A 272 21.19 -7.49 18.69
N LEU A 273 20.13 -6.80 18.22
CA LEU A 273 20.24 -5.44 17.66
C LEU A 273 20.82 -4.45 18.69
N ALA A 274 20.36 -4.50 19.95
CA ALA A 274 20.88 -3.63 21.01
C ALA A 274 22.36 -3.92 21.34
N LYS A 275 22.78 -5.19 21.25
CA LYS A 275 24.20 -5.57 21.42
C LYS A 275 25.06 -5.04 20.29
N ASP A 276 24.61 -5.19 19.03
CA ASP A 276 25.33 -4.67 17.87
C ASP A 276 25.35 -3.15 17.82
N ALA A 277 24.26 -2.49 18.23
CA ALA A 277 24.19 -1.02 18.35
C ALA A 277 25.22 -0.48 19.37
N LYS A 278 25.39 -1.15 20.50
CA LYS A 278 26.41 -0.80 21.51
C LYS A 278 27.83 -1.25 21.13
N GLY A 279 27.95 -2.27 20.29
CA GLY A 279 29.20 -2.85 19.86
C GLY A 279 29.67 -2.39 18.47
N LYS A 280 29.66 -3.29 17.52
CA LYS A 280 30.21 -3.09 16.18
C LYS A 280 29.62 -1.90 15.41
N MET A 281 28.29 -1.76 15.45
CA MET A 281 27.59 -0.69 14.78
C MET A 281 27.96 0.67 15.38
N GLY A 282 27.94 0.80 16.73
CA GLY A 282 28.36 2.01 17.44
C GLY A 282 29.82 2.37 17.15
N ALA A 283 30.71 1.38 17.12
CA ALA A 283 32.13 1.60 16.78
C ALA A 283 32.33 2.20 15.39
N PHE A 284 31.57 1.75 14.37
CA PHE A 284 31.65 2.33 13.04
C PHE A 284 31.12 3.76 12.97
N TYR A 285 30.06 4.10 13.74
CA TYR A 285 29.59 5.49 13.84
C TYR A 285 30.61 6.40 14.51
N VAL A 286 31.22 5.93 15.63
CA VAL A 286 32.30 6.68 16.29
C VAL A 286 33.49 6.87 15.36
N LEU A 287 33.91 5.83 14.61
CA LEU A 287 35.02 5.95 13.67
C LEU A 287 34.72 6.97 12.55
N SER A 288 33.49 6.98 12.03
CA SER A 288 33.05 7.99 11.04
C SER A 288 33.16 9.42 11.62
N ALA A 289 32.71 9.62 12.85
CA ALA A 289 32.81 10.93 13.52
C ALA A 289 34.26 11.33 13.79
N CYS A 290 35.12 10.40 14.22
CA CYS A 290 36.55 10.67 14.44
C CYS A 290 37.25 11.10 13.16
N ILE A 291 36.99 10.44 12.01
CA ILE A 291 37.56 10.83 10.72
C ILE A 291 37.17 12.28 10.36
N ALA A 292 35.91 12.66 10.58
CA ALA A 292 35.44 14.03 10.32
C ALA A 292 36.14 15.08 11.20
N VAL A 293 36.31 14.79 12.49
CA VAL A 293 37.00 15.68 13.44
C VAL A 293 38.49 15.82 13.09
N LEU A 294 39.17 14.71 12.77
CA LEU A 294 40.59 14.74 12.37
C LEU A 294 40.81 15.53 11.08
N LEU A 295 39.92 15.37 10.10
CA LEU A 295 39.98 16.17 8.88
C LEU A 295 39.81 17.65 9.17
N ASN A 296 38.81 18.04 9.99
CA ASN A 296 38.62 19.45 10.38
C ASN A 296 39.87 19.99 11.04
N GLY A 297 40.52 19.25 11.97
CA GLY A 297 41.79 19.65 12.57
C GLY A 297 42.91 19.89 11.54
N ALA A 298 43.03 18.98 10.54
CA ALA A 298 44.00 19.11 9.46
C ALA A 298 43.71 20.35 8.57
N VAL A 299 42.45 20.63 8.28
CA VAL A 299 42.00 21.82 7.53
C VAL A 299 42.39 23.09 8.28
N TYR A 300 42.04 23.15 9.58
CA TYR A 300 42.41 24.30 10.43
C TYR A 300 43.93 24.53 10.41
N LEU A 301 44.72 23.46 10.63
CA LEU A 301 46.17 23.55 10.63
C LEU A 301 46.71 24.08 9.28
N PHE A 302 46.25 23.51 8.16
CA PHE A 302 46.70 23.91 6.82
C PHE A 302 46.36 25.37 6.50
N VAL A 303 45.11 25.80 6.79
CA VAL A 303 44.66 27.17 6.50
C VAL A 303 45.36 28.17 7.41
N CYS A 304 45.46 27.88 8.73
CA CYS A 304 46.14 28.80 9.67
C CYS A 304 47.63 28.92 9.40
N LEU A 305 48.32 27.83 9.02
CA LEU A 305 49.75 27.89 8.67
C LEU A 305 49.97 28.71 7.39
N LYS A 306 49.14 28.59 6.37
CA LYS A 306 49.19 29.42 5.17
C LYS A 306 48.95 30.92 5.46
N ALA A 307 47.98 31.21 6.33
CA ALA A 307 47.69 32.57 6.77
C ALA A 307 48.88 33.16 7.59
N TYR A 308 49.46 32.38 8.52
CA TYR A 308 50.63 32.77 9.27
C TYR A 308 51.84 33.08 8.37
N GLY A 309 51.99 32.33 7.28
CA GLY A 309 52.98 32.59 6.23
C GLY A 309 52.67 33.80 5.36
N GLY A 310 51.56 34.51 5.55
CA GLY A 310 51.19 35.73 4.81
C GLY A 310 50.55 35.46 3.44
N ALA A 311 50.07 34.28 3.14
CA ALA A 311 49.39 33.98 1.87
C ALA A 311 48.06 34.71 1.72
N PHE A 312 47.39 35.00 2.82
CA PHE A 312 46.11 35.70 2.90
C PHE A 312 45.82 36.17 4.33
N GLY A 313 44.88 37.07 4.52
CA GLY A 313 44.52 37.66 5.80
C GLY A 313 43.56 36.82 6.63
N LEU A 314 43.25 37.27 7.87
CA LEU A 314 42.35 36.59 8.81
C LEU A 314 40.91 36.45 8.30
N GLY A 315 40.47 37.38 7.44
CA GLY A 315 39.16 37.28 6.81
C GLY A 315 39.03 36.02 5.92
N GLU A 316 40.05 35.80 5.10
CA GLU A 316 40.08 34.61 4.23
C GLU A 316 40.25 33.32 5.01
N VAL A 317 40.90 33.31 6.19
CA VAL A 317 40.95 32.15 7.09
C VAL A 317 39.52 31.68 7.43
N THR A 318 38.68 32.63 7.84
CA THR A 318 37.27 32.34 8.18
C THR A 318 36.51 31.78 6.97
N GLN A 319 36.72 32.39 5.79
CA GLN A 319 36.11 31.92 4.54
C GLN A 319 36.50 30.50 4.19
N TYR A 320 37.80 30.20 4.19
CA TYR A 320 38.28 28.90 3.76
C TYR A 320 37.90 27.78 4.73
N ILE A 321 37.98 28.00 6.04
CA ILE A 321 37.56 27.02 7.04
C ILE A 321 36.06 26.73 6.90
N GLY A 322 35.24 27.80 6.84
CA GLY A 322 33.80 27.63 6.69
C GLY A 322 33.41 26.92 5.40
N ALA A 323 34.04 27.30 4.28
CA ALA A 323 33.75 26.75 2.95
C ALA A 323 34.21 25.28 2.83
N ILE A 324 35.39 24.91 3.34
CA ILE A 324 35.88 23.51 3.31
C ILE A 324 35.04 22.62 4.23
N THR A 325 34.65 23.10 5.41
CA THR A 325 33.78 22.37 6.32
C THR A 325 32.40 22.08 5.68
N ALA A 326 31.83 23.09 5.00
CA ALA A 326 30.58 22.95 4.27
C ALA A 326 30.71 21.99 3.05
N LEU A 327 31.82 22.09 2.30
CA LEU A 327 32.16 21.22 1.18
C LEU A 327 32.26 19.76 1.65
N PHE A 328 33.04 19.52 2.72
CA PHE A 328 33.18 18.17 3.30
C PHE A 328 31.84 17.62 3.78
N GLY A 329 31.04 18.44 4.47
CA GLY A 329 29.68 18.06 4.89
C GLY A 329 28.79 17.67 3.71
N GLY A 330 28.85 18.44 2.61
CA GLY A 330 28.13 18.12 1.38
C GLY A 330 28.58 16.81 0.73
N LEU A 331 29.91 16.61 0.60
CA LEU A 331 30.47 15.37 0.05
C LEU A 331 30.11 14.16 0.90
N ASN A 332 30.23 14.28 2.22
CA ASN A 332 29.87 13.23 3.18
C ASN A 332 28.41 12.81 3.04
N GLN A 333 27.50 13.79 3.05
CA GLN A 333 26.06 13.57 2.85
C GLN A 333 25.76 12.91 1.50
N PHE A 334 26.37 13.40 0.42
CA PHE A 334 26.13 12.85 -0.92
C PHE A 334 26.56 11.39 -1.03
N ILE A 335 27.75 11.04 -0.53
CA ILE A 335 28.28 9.67 -0.55
C ILE A 335 27.43 8.76 0.36
N GLU A 336 26.95 9.27 1.50
CA GLU A 336 26.02 8.55 2.37
C GLU A 336 24.72 8.20 1.60
N GLN A 337 24.15 9.14 0.84
CA GLN A 337 22.97 8.87 0.04
C GLN A 337 23.21 7.81 -1.04
N LEU A 338 24.40 7.73 -1.63
CA LEU A 338 24.76 6.63 -2.55
C LEU A 338 24.72 5.27 -1.85
N GLY A 339 25.11 5.21 -0.57
CA GLY A 339 24.98 4.00 0.26
C GLY A 339 23.51 3.63 0.51
N LYS A 340 22.71 4.61 0.92
CA LYS A 340 21.26 4.42 1.16
C LYS A 340 20.52 3.99 -0.10
N LEU A 341 20.88 4.54 -1.26
CA LEU A 341 20.36 4.17 -2.57
C LEU A 341 20.57 2.67 -2.87
N LYS A 342 21.75 2.14 -2.52
CA LYS A 342 22.07 0.72 -2.70
C LYS A 342 21.24 -0.18 -1.78
N VAL A 343 21.06 0.22 -0.53
CA VAL A 343 20.22 -0.50 0.44
C VAL A 343 18.75 -0.47 0.02
N ASN A 344 18.25 0.69 -0.41
CA ASN A 344 16.85 0.87 -0.81
C ASN A 344 16.46 0.03 -2.04
N ALA A 345 17.42 -0.29 -2.91
CA ALA A 345 17.17 -1.04 -4.14
C ALA A 345 16.49 -2.40 -3.90
N ALA A 346 16.87 -3.12 -2.84
CA ALA A 346 16.27 -4.41 -2.51
C ALA A 346 14.78 -4.31 -2.14
N PHE A 347 14.37 -3.18 -1.58
CA PHE A 347 12.98 -2.91 -1.24
C PHE A 347 12.19 -2.42 -2.46
N LEU A 348 12.83 -1.64 -3.33
CA LEU A 348 12.25 -1.21 -4.60
C LEU A 348 12.09 -2.37 -5.60
N GLU A 349 12.87 -3.44 -5.49
CA GLU A 349 12.66 -4.66 -6.28
C GLU A 349 11.29 -5.29 -5.97
N LYS A 350 10.91 -5.37 -4.69
CA LYS A 350 9.58 -5.86 -4.28
C LYS A 350 8.44 -4.94 -4.76
N VAL A 351 8.68 -3.63 -4.69
CA VAL A 351 7.73 -2.65 -5.26
C VAL A 351 7.59 -2.86 -6.76
N GLY A 352 8.72 -3.05 -7.47
CA GLY A 352 8.73 -3.37 -8.90
C GLY A 352 7.99 -4.66 -9.22
N GLU A 353 8.23 -5.73 -8.45
CA GLU A 353 7.53 -7.02 -8.60
C GLU A 353 6.01 -6.85 -8.58
N LEU A 354 5.48 -6.08 -7.61
CA LEU A 354 4.04 -5.81 -7.54
C LEU A 354 3.54 -4.92 -8.69
N LEU A 355 4.25 -3.84 -8.99
CA LEU A 355 3.79 -2.88 -10.00
C LEU A 355 3.91 -3.42 -11.43
N ASP A 356 4.89 -4.29 -11.70
CA ASP A 356 5.15 -4.89 -13.03
C ASP A 356 4.35 -6.16 -13.28
N MET A 357 3.61 -6.67 -12.30
CA MET A 357 2.77 -7.85 -12.47
C MET A 357 1.80 -7.61 -13.63
N PRO A 358 1.87 -8.42 -14.70
CA PRO A 358 1.03 -8.20 -15.87
C PRO A 358 -0.41 -8.63 -15.59
N ASN A 359 -1.37 -7.97 -16.19
CA ASN A 359 -2.71 -8.50 -16.30
C ASN A 359 -2.71 -9.57 -17.39
N THR A 360 -2.97 -10.81 -17.04
CA THR A 360 -2.89 -11.97 -17.93
C THR A 360 -4.23 -12.37 -18.50
N MET A 361 -5.34 -11.96 -17.89
CA MET A 361 -6.68 -12.22 -18.41
C MET A 361 -6.91 -11.46 -19.72
N TYR A 362 -7.30 -12.20 -20.74
CA TYR A 362 -7.67 -11.59 -22.02
C TYR A 362 -8.97 -10.79 -21.85
N LYS A 363 -8.93 -9.48 -22.07
CA LYS A 363 -10.08 -8.58 -21.85
C LYS A 363 -11.12 -8.56 -22.97
N GLY A 364 -10.93 -9.37 -24.00
CA GLY A 364 -11.85 -9.47 -25.13
C GLY A 364 -11.97 -8.17 -25.95
N SER A 365 -12.71 -8.26 -27.04
CA SER A 365 -12.98 -7.10 -27.92
C SER A 365 -14.44 -7.00 -28.39
N LEU A 366 -15.22 -8.06 -28.21
CA LEU A 366 -16.63 -8.07 -28.60
C LEU A 366 -17.46 -7.35 -27.56
N THR A 367 -18.36 -6.48 -28.02
CA THR A 367 -19.37 -5.85 -27.18
C THR A 367 -20.45 -6.87 -26.79
N THR A 368 -20.94 -6.79 -25.58
CA THR A 368 -22.14 -7.53 -25.18
C THR A 368 -23.36 -6.86 -25.81
N GLU A 369 -24.17 -7.63 -26.54
CA GLU A 369 -25.44 -7.11 -27.05
C GLU A 369 -26.33 -6.67 -25.91
N LYS A 370 -26.74 -5.39 -25.88
CA LYS A 370 -27.81 -4.91 -25.00
C LYS A 370 -29.14 -5.36 -25.57
N ARG A 371 -29.53 -6.58 -25.28
CA ARG A 371 -30.79 -7.17 -25.76
C ARG A 371 -31.96 -6.62 -24.95
N SER A 372 -32.88 -5.97 -25.62
CA SER A 372 -34.12 -5.48 -25.01
C SER A 372 -35.01 -6.61 -24.49
N ASP A 373 -34.93 -7.80 -25.13
CA ASP A 373 -35.64 -9.01 -24.72
C ASP A 373 -34.93 -9.73 -23.55
N ARG A 374 -33.74 -9.26 -23.10
CA ARG A 374 -32.90 -9.86 -22.05
C ARG A 374 -32.67 -11.37 -22.21
N LYS A 375 -32.89 -11.94 -23.39
CA LYS A 375 -32.75 -13.38 -23.63
C LYS A 375 -31.33 -13.76 -23.95
N TYR A 376 -30.62 -14.31 -22.97
CA TYR A 376 -29.28 -14.84 -23.11
C TYR A 376 -29.30 -16.37 -22.88
N SER A 377 -28.37 -17.09 -23.42
CA SER A 377 -28.14 -18.52 -23.16
C SER A 377 -26.74 -18.68 -22.62
N VAL A 378 -26.61 -19.32 -21.48
CA VAL A 378 -25.30 -19.66 -20.90
C VAL A 378 -25.10 -21.15 -21.00
N GLU A 379 -23.91 -21.56 -21.44
CA GLU A 379 -23.54 -22.97 -21.58
C GLU A 379 -22.10 -23.20 -21.08
N PHE A 380 -21.93 -24.11 -20.14
CA PHE A 380 -20.64 -24.64 -19.71
C PHE A 380 -20.39 -25.92 -20.50
N ARG A 381 -19.25 -26.02 -21.18
CA ARG A 381 -18.84 -27.20 -21.96
C ARG A 381 -17.56 -27.77 -21.42
N ASN A 382 -17.64 -28.94 -20.80
CA ASN A 382 -16.52 -29.69 -20.22
C ASN A 382 -15.62 -28.81 -19.32
N VAL A 383 -16.23 -27.91 -18.56
CA VAL A 383 -15.50 -26.93 -17.73
C VAL A 383 -14.89 -27.62 -16.54
N SER A 384 -13.56 -27.52 -16.41
CA SER A 384 -12.81 -27.90 -15.23
C SER A 384 -12.02 -26.71 -14.71
N PHE A 385 -11.89 -26.61 -13.39
CA PHE A 385 -11.19 -25.49 -12.78
C PHE A 385 -10.42 -25.90 -11.53
N LYS A 386 -9.18 -25.37 -11.42
CA LYS A 386 -8.32 -25.40 -10.24
C LYS A 386 -8.00 -23.98 -9.80
N TYR A 387 -8.06 -23.73 -8.50
CA TYR A 387 -7.55 -22.47 -7.98
C TYR A 387 -6.03 -22.37 -8.15
N PRO A 388 -5.48 -21.16 -8.36
CA PRO A 388 -4.03 -20.96 -8.44
C PRO A 388 -3.32 -21.54 -7.21
N GLY A 389 -2.26 -22.32 -7.43
CA GLY A 389 -1.50 -22.98 -6.36
C GLY A 389 -2.15 -24.25 -5.78
N SER A 390 -3.28 -24.72 -6.31
CA SER A 390 -3.92 -25.97 -5.93
C SER A 390 -3.82 -27.02 -7.04
N ASP A 391 -3.50 -28.26 -6.68
CA ASP A 391 -3.54 -29.41 -7.60
C ASP A 391 -4.93 -30.04 -7.69
N ALA A 392 -5.81 -29.74 -6.74
CA ALA A 392 -7.16 -30.30 -6.67
C ALA A 392 -8.12 -29.49 -7.57
N TYR A 393 -8.97 -30.22 -8.31
CA TYR A 393 -10.06 -29.61 -9.06
C TYR A 393 -11.17 -29.15 -8.10
N ALA A 394 -11.52 -27.86 -8.19
CA ALA A 394 -12.70 -27.30 -7.52
C ALA A 394 -13.99 -27.55 -8.34
N LEU A 395 -13.86 -27.61 -9.68
CA LEU A 395 -14.90 -28.13 -10.60
C LEU A 395 -14.24 -29.06 -11.60
N LYS A 396 -14.97 -30.12 -11.99
CA LYS A 396 -14.47 -31.15 -12.91
C LYS A 396 -15.52 -31.57 -13.94
N ASN A 397 -15.19 -31.35 -15.21
CA ASN A 397 -16.01 -31.75 -16.37
C ASN A 397 -17.49 -31.30 -16.23
N MET A 398 -17.68 -30.03 -15.88
CA MET A 398 -18.99 -29.40 -15.71
C MET A 398 -19.64 -29.18 -17.07
N ASN A 399 -20.85 -29.70 -17.26
CA ASN A 399 -21.68 -29.48 -18.43
C ASN A 399 -23.08 -29.04 -17.97
N ILE A 400 -23.44 -27.78 -18.23
CA ILE A 400 -24.76 -27.24 -17.92
C ILE A 400 -25.13 -26.18 -18.95
N LYS A 401 -26.39 -26.19 -19.37
CA LYS A 401 -26.96 -25.19 -20.24
C LYS A 401 -28.29 -24.71 -19.66
N PHE A 402 -28.41 -23.42 -19.45
CA PHE A 402 -29.62 -22.80 -18.97
C PHE A 402 -29.97 -21.56 -19.79
N ARG A 403 -31.28 -21.26 -19.89
CA ARG A 403 -31.81 -20.15 -20.66
C ARG A 403 -32.12 -18.98 -19.73
N VAL A 404 -32.11 -17.80 -20.33
CA VAL A 404 -32.51 -16.58 -19.66
C VAL A 404 -34.01 -16.54 -19.40
N GLY A 405 -34.38 -15.96 -18.26
CA GLY A 405 -35.74 -15.94 -17.76
C GLY A 405 -36.08 -17.16 -16.90
N SER A 406 -35.17 -18.17 -16.79
CA SER A 406 -35.36 -19.28 -15.86
C SER A 406 -34.72 -18.97 -14.49
N ARG A 407 -35.29 -19.57 -13.47
CA ARG A 407 -34.77 -19.54 -12.08
C ARG A 407 -34.03 -20.86 -11.84
N LEU A 408 -32.72 -20.77 -11.75
CA LEU A 408 -31.85 -21.92 -11.51
C LEU A 408 -31.46 -21.97 -10.03
N ALA A 409 -31.79 -23.05 -9.34
CA ALA A 409 -31.21 -23.34 -8.03
C ALA A 409 -29.92 -24.15 -8.19
N VAL A 410 -28.88 -23.80 -7.45
CA VAL A 410 -27.65 -24.57 -7.34
C VAL A 410 -27.51 -25.06 -5.91
N VAL A 411 -27.59 -26.37 -5.71
CA VAL A 411 -27.60 -26.99 -4.38
C VAL A 411 -26.48 -28.01 -4.22
N GLY A 412 -26.12 -28.32 -2.98
CA GLY A 412 -25.09 -29.32 -2.66
C GLY A 412 -24.41 -29.02 -1.33
N MET A 413 -23.59 -29.95 -0.86
CA MET A 413 -22.84 -29.82 0.39
C MET A 413 -21.81 -28.70 0.31
N ASN A 414 -21.29 -28.27 1.48
CA ASN A 414 -20.16 -27.32 1.54
C ASN A 414 -18.95 -27.91 0.80
N GLY A 415 -18.26 -27.08 0.00
CA GLY A 415 -17.12 -27.52 -0.82
C GLY A 415 -17.50 -28.27 -2.11
N SER A 416 -18.79 -28.39 -2.47
CA SER A 416 -19.21 -29.05 -3.72
C SER A 416 -18.93 -28.24 -5.00
N GLY A 417 -18.44 -26.98 -4.90
CA GLY A 417 -18.06 -26.15 -6.04
C GLY A 417 -19.06 -25.06 -6.43
N LYS A 418 -20.13 -24.84 -5.66
CA LYS A 418 -21.21 -23.86 -5.97
C LYS A 418 -20.69 -22.41 -6.15
N THR A 419 -19.95 -21.91 -5.17
CA THR A 419 -19.37 -20.55 -5.25
C THR A 419 -18.32 -20.45 -6.37
N THR A 420 -17.58 -21.55 -6.64
CA THR A 420 -16.64 -21.63 -7.76
C THR A 420 -17.36 -21.51 -9.10
N PHE A 421 -18.52 -22.17 -9.25
CA PHE A 421 -19.36 -22.04 -10.43
C PHE A 421 -19.77 -20.58 -10.69
N ILE A 422 -20.20 -19.85 -9.66
CA ILE A 422 -20.54 -18.41 -9.79
C ILE A 422 -19.32 -17.57 -10.15
N LYS A 423 -18.18 -17.80 -9.50
CA LYS A 423 -16.94 -17.07 -9.79
C LYS A 423 -16.51 -17.24 -11.27
N LEU A 424 -16.68 -18.45 -11.83
CA LEU A 424 -16.43 -18.71 -13.25
C LEU A 424 -17.51 -18.10 -14.15
N LEU A 425 -18.78 -18.20 -13.79
CA LEU A 425 -19.87 -17.59 -14.52
C LEU A 425 -19.69 -16.07 -14.65
N CYS A 426 -19.33 -15.41 -13.54
CA CYS A 426 -19.04 -13.96 -13.51
C CYS A 426 -17.67 -13.62 -14.10
N ARG A 427 -16.91 -14.62 -14.58
CA ARG A 427 -15.57 -14.46 -15.12
C ARG A 427 -14.59 -13.73 -14.19
N LEU A 428 -14.70 -13.96 -12.87
CA LEU A 428 -13.65 -13.59 -11.91
C LEU A 428 -12.41 -14.46 -12.08
N TYR A 429 -12.61 -15.67 -12.62
CA TYR A 429 -11.59 -16.62 -13.06
C TYR A 429 -11.94 -17.14 -14.45
N ASP A 430 -10.95 -17.45 -15.26
CA ASP A 430 -11.14 -18.22 -16.47
C ASP A 430 -11.02 -19.73 -16.17
N PRO A 431 -11.76 -20.61 -16.87
CA PRO A 431 -11.67 -22.05 -16.65
C PRO A 431 -10.27 -22.59 -17.01
N THR A 432 -9.82 -23.63 -16.26
CA THR A 432 -8.56 -24.33 -16.58
C THR A 432 -8.69 -25.15 -17.86
N GLU A 433 -9.86 -25.79 -18.04
CA GLU A 433 -10.19 -26.61 -19.20
C GLU A 433 -11.64 -26.35 -19.59
N GLY A 434 -11.96 -26.53 -20.86
CA GLY A 434 -13.29 -26.29 -21.41
C GLY A 434 -13.56 -24.83 -21.72
N GLU A 435 -14.82 -24.52 -21.97
CA GLU A 435 -15.27 -23.17 -22.34
C GLU A 435 -16.64 -22.85 -21.72
N ILE A 436 -16.84 -21.57 -21.43
CA ILE A 436 -18.13 -21.02 -21.01
C ILE A 436 -18.62 -20.12 -22.13
N LEU A 437 -19.84 -20.36 -22.58
CA LEU A 437 -20.42 -19.65 -23.73
C LEU A 437 -21.58 -18.78 -23.27
N LEU A 438 -21.63 -17.56 -23.78
CA LEU A 438 -22.79 -16.67 -23.74
C LEU A 438 -23.33 -16.56 -25.18
N ASN A 439 -24.55 -16.99 -25.42
CA ASN A 439 -25.15 -17.02 -26.76
C ASN A 439 -24.28 -17.77 -27.82
N GLY A 440 -23.60 -18.84 -27.38
CA GLY A 440 -22.74 -19.64 -28.26
C GLY A 440 -21.35 -19.06 -28.50
N ILE A 441 -21.02 -17.92 -27.92
CA ILE A 441 -19.71 -17.27 -28.01
C ILE A 441 -18.98 -17.38 -26.67
N ASP A 442 -17.71 -17.79 -26.71
CA ASP A 442 -16.86 -17.88 -25.52
C ASP A 442 -16.79 -16.54 -24.78
N ILE A 443 -17.08 -16.56 -23.47
CA ILE A 443 -17.12 -15.35 -22.64
C ILE A 443 -15.81 -14.59 -22.62
N ARG A 444 -14.68 -15.24 -22.88
CA ARG A 444 -13.36 -14.63 -22.99
C ARG A 444 -13.25 -13.64 -24.15
N LYS A 445 -14.07 -13.77 -25.19
CA LYS A 445 -14.06 -12.88 -26.36
C LYS A 445 -14.77 -11.54 -26.12
N TYR A 446 -15.66 -11.48 -25.14
CA TYR A 446 -16.36 -10.25 -24.79
C TYR A 446 -15.45 -9.28 -24.02
N ARG A 447 -15.71 -7.99 -24.18
CA ARG A 447 -15.11 -6.96 -23.32
C ARG A 447 -15.47 -7.24 -21.87
N TYR A 448 -14.42 -7.30 -21.04
CA TYR A 448 -14.54 -7.76 -19.65
C TYR A 448 -15.52 -6.91 -18.82
N ASP A 449 -15.41 -5.58 -18.95
CA ASP A 449 -16.26 -4.60 -18.29
C ASP A 449 -17.74 -4.78 -18.67
N GLU A 450 -18.03 -4.87 -19.98
CA GLU A 450 -19.39 -5.05 -20.48
C GLU A 450 -19.98 -6.42 -20.10
N TYR A 451 -19.14 -7.47 -20.07
CA TYR A 451 -19.57 -8.78 -19.61
C TYR A 451 -19.93 -8.78 -18.12
N MET A 452 -19.15 -8.07 -17.28
CA MET A 452 -19.46 -7.92 -15.86
C MET A 452 -20.76 -7.12 -15.60
N ASP A 453 -21.10 -6.22 -16.52
CA ASP A 453 -22.31 -5.40 -16.41
C ASP A 453 -23.62 -6.18 -16.58
N ILE A 454 -23.58 -7.38 -17.20
CA ILE A 454 -24.77 -8.20 -17.33
C ILE A 454 -25.14 -8.98 -16.05
N PHE A 455 -24.31 -8.91 -14.98
CA PHE A 455 -24.56 -9.60 -13.71
C PHE A 455 -24.79 -8.61 -12.56
N SER A 456 -25.82 -8.88 -11.75
CA SER A 456 -26.01 -8.36 -10.40
C SER A 456 -25.77 -9.50 -9.43
N VAL A 457 -24.76 -9.40 -8.54
CA VAL A 457 -24.34 -10.51 -7.69
C VAL A 457 -24.35 -10.09 -6.22
N VAL A 458 -24.95 -10.94 -5.38
CA VAL A 458 -24.79 -10.89 -3.92
C VAL A 458 -24.00 -12.12 -3.53
N PHE A 459 -22.70 -11.92 -3.23
CA PHE A 459 -21.83 -12.98 -2.71
C PHE A 459 -22.11 -13.27 -1.24
N GLN A 460 -21.76 -14.45 -0.77
CA GLN A 460 -21.93 -14.87 0.63
C GLN A 460 -21.14 -13.95 1.61
N ASP A 461 -19.96 -13.52 1.19
CA ASP A 461 -19.04 -12.69 1.96
C ASP A 461 -19.06 -11.19 1.54
N PHE A 462 -20.20 -10.73 1.01
CA PHE A 462 -20.37 -9.33 0.61
C PHE A 462 -19.96 -8.36 1.73
N LYS A 463 -19.53 -7.16 1.35
CA LYS A 463 -19.17 -6.11 2.30
C LYS A 463 -19.90 -4.81 1.96
N LEU A 464 -20.34 -4.12 3.02
CA LEU A 464 -20.81 -2.75 2.95
C LEU A 464 -19.69 -1.80 3.36
N PHE A 465 -19.72 -0.60 2.82
CA PHE A 465 -18.78 0.45 3.19
C PHE A 465 -19.33 1.31 4.33
N ALA A 466 -18.44 1.89 5.14
CA ALA A 466 -18.79 2.90 6.12
C ALA A 466 -19.16 4.23 5.42
N LEU A 467 -20.11 4.20 4.50
CA LEU A 467 -20.62 5.30 3.69
C LEU A 467 -22.12 5.43 3.89
N PRO A 468 -22.77 6.51 3.42
CA PRO A 468 -24.23 6.65 3.44
C PRO A 468 -24.94 5.45 2.82
N LEU A 469 -26.12 5.12 3.36
CA LEU A 469 -26.94 4.00 2.91
C LEU A 469 -27.25 4.08 1.40
N GLY A 470 -27.63 5.27 0.91
CA GLY A 470 -27.90 5.48 -0.50
C GLY A 470 -26.71 5.17 -1.40
N GLN A 471 -25.51 5.57 -0.98
CA GLN A 471 -24.26 5.28 -1.71
C GLN A 471 -23.91 3.78 -1.68
N ASN A 472 -24.21 3.09 -0.59
CA ASN A 472 -24.00 1.64 -0.50
C ASN A 472 -24.90 0.87 -1.45
N VAL A 473 -26.14 1.31 -1.66
CA VAL A 473 -27.08 0.70 -2.61
C VAL A 473 -26.71 1.05 -4.05
N ALA A 474 -26.49 2.34 -4.32
CA ALA A 474 -26.20 2.82 -5.67
C ALA A 474 -24.79 2.52 -6.16
N THR A 475 -23.84 2.22 -5.26
CA THR A 475 -22.39 2.10 -5.53
C THR A 475 -21.81 3.36 -6.22
N SER A 476 -22.40 4.51 -5.95
CA SER A 476 -22.01 5.81 -6.53
C SER A 476 -22.27 6.92 -5.53
N SER A 477 -21.49 8.01 -5.62
CA SER A 477 -21.70 9.23 -4.84
C SER A 477 -22.94 10.04 -5.31
N THR A 478 -23.36 9.82 -6.56
CA THR A 478 -24.55 10.45 -7.17
C THR A 478 -25.52 9.35 -7.58
N TYR A 479 -26.80 9.47 -7.19
CA TYR A 479 -27.80 8.43 -7.44
C TYR A 479 -29.22 9.01 -7.48
N ASP A 480 -30.16 8.23 -8.02
CA ASP A 480 -31.59 8.49 -7.98
C ASP A 480 -32.16 8.00 -6.63
N GLU A 481 -32.52 8.94 -5.74
CA GLU A 481 -33.01 8.66 -4.40
C GLU A 481 -34.33 7.84 -4.41
N LYS A 482 -35.22 8.12 -5.36
CA LYS A 482 -36.49 7.41 -5.48
C LYS A 482 -36.24 5.95 -5.85
N ARG A 483 -35.37 5.72 -6.83
CA ARG A 483 -35.00 4.37 -7.26
C ARG A 483 -34.25 3.58 -6.16
N VAL A 484 -33.38 4.22 -5.40
CA VAL A 484 -32.71 3.59 -4.23
C VAL A 484 -33.77 3.20 -3.18
N THR A 485 -34.68 4.11 -2.86
CA THR A 485 -35.77 3.85 -1.89
C THR A 485 -36.65 2.69 -2.35
N ASP A 486 -37.04 2.65 -3.61
CA ASP A 486 -37.86 1.57 -4.17
C ASP A 486 -37.11 0.22 -4.10
N CYS A 487 -35.80 0.20 -4.37
CA CYS A 487 -34.99 -1.02 -4.24
C CYS A 487 -34.87 -1.49 -2.79
N LEU A 488 -34.71 -0.60 -1.83
CA LEU A 488 -34.69 -0.92 -0.40
C LEU A 488 -36.03 -1.50 0.07
N ILE A 489 -37.15 -0.92 -0.37
CA ILE A 489 -38.50 -1.44 -0.05
C ILE A 489 -38.68 -2.86 -0.63
N LYS A 490 -38.33 -3.06 -1.90
CA LYS A 490 -38.40 -4.37 -2.55
C LYS A 490 -37.51 -5.42 -1.84
N ALA A 491 -36.34 -5.03 -1.36
CA ALA A 491 -35.46 -5.89 -0.59
C ALA A 491 -35.94 -6.15 0.87
N GLY A 492 -37.07 -5.60 1.28
CA GLY A 492 -37.62 -5.78 2.63
C GLY A 492 -36.96 -4.90 3.70
N PHE A 493 -36.30 -3.79 3.32
CA PHE A 493 -35.68 -2.83 4.25
C PHE A 493 -36.56 -1.61 4.55
N GLY A 494 -37.76 -1.53 3.97
CA GLY A 494 -38.61 -0.35 4.02
C GLY A 494 -39.00 0.12 5.43
N GLU A 495 -39.38 -0.79 6.33
CA GLU A 495 -39.72 -0.44 7.72
C GLU A 495 -38.49 0.09 8.49
N ARG A 496 -37.35 -0.54 8.31
CA ARG A 496 -36.10 -0.05 8.91
C ARG A 496 -35.70 1.32 8.39
N LEU A 497 -35.83 1.57 7.09
CA LEU A 497 -35.57 2.88 6.48
C LEU A 497 -36.36 4.02 7.12
N LYS A 498 -37.64 3.79 7.48
CA LYS A 498 -38.46 4.78 8.17
C LYS A 498 -37.97 5.16 9.56
N THR A 499 -37.20 4.27 10.21
CA THR A 499 -36.64 4.50 11.56
C THR A 499 -35.30 5.22 11.55
N LEU A 500 -34.70 5.42 10.38
CA LEU A 500 -33.41 6.11 10.23
C LEU A 500 -33.65 7.62 10.11
N GLU A 501 -33.17 8.40 11.09
CA GLU A 501 -33.39 9.86 11.14
C GLU A 501 -32.90 10.60 9.90
N LYS A 502 -31.75 10.17 9.36
CA LYS A 502 -31.12 10.76 8.17
C LYS A 502 -31.51 10.03 6.87
N GLY A 503 -32.44 9.07 6.91
CA GLY A 503 -32.88 8.32 5.74
C GLY A 503 -31.72 7.72 4.96
N LEU A 504 -31.63 8.03 3.65
CA LEU A 504 -30.56 7.54 2.76
C LEU A 504 -29.16 8.10 3.07
N ASP A 505 -29.07 9.24 3.76
CA ASP A 505 -27.82 9.86 4.18
C ASP A 505 -27.25 9.28 5.49
N THR A 506 -27.92 8.29 6.08
CA THR A 506 -27.46 7.60 7.27
C THR A 506 -26.17 6.83 6.95
N TYR A 507 -25.08 7.19 7.62
CA TYR A 507 -23.82 6.44 7.52
C TYR A 507 -23.95 5.06 8.15
N LEU A 508 -23.46 4.05 7.43
CA LEU A 508 -23.30 2.71 7.98
C LEU A 508 -22.01 2.65 8.78
N TYR A 509 -22.07 2.02 9.94
CA TYR A 509 -20.95 1.87 10.89
C TYR A 509 -20.39 3.21 11.40
N LYS A 510 -19.59 3.13 12.48
CA LYS A 510 -18.99 4.29 13.16
C LYS A 510 -17.53 4.57 12.77
N GLN A 511 -17.09 4.05 11.62
CA GLN A 511 -15.68 4.19 11.20
C GLN A 511 -15.38 5.60 10.64
N ILE A 512 -16.34 6.24 9.99
CA ILE A 512 -16.21 7.57 9.39
C ILE A 512 -17.06 8.59 10.15
N ASP A 513 -18.34 8.27 10.39
CA ASP A 513 -19.26 9.11 11.14
C ASP A 513 -19.52 8.49 12.53
N LYS A 514 -19.30 9.27 13.61
CA LYS A 514 -19.56 8.83 14.99
C LYS A 514 -21.05 8.50 15.25
N ASP A 515 -21.94 9.14 14.49
CA ASP A 515 -23.40 8.93 14.54
C ASP A 515 -23.84 7.80 13.60
N GLY A 516 -22.89 7.11 12.95
CA GLY A 516 -23.15 5.98 12.08
C GLY A 516 -23.88 4.84 12.79
N VAL A 517 -24.75 4.15 12.06
CA VAL A 517 -25.63 3.10 12.58
C VAL A 517 -25.04 1.72 12.28
N GLU A 518 -24.94 0.90 13.31
CA GLU A 518 -24.57 -0.52 13.14
C GLU A 518 -25.79 -1.29 12.60
N MET A 519 -25.52 -2.13 11.60
CA MET A 519 -26.54 -2.98 10.97
C MET A 519 -26.41 -4.41 11.48
N SER A 520 -27.55 -5.07 11.64
CA SER A 520 -27.59 -6.51 11.86
C SER A 520 -27.24 -7.26 10.57
N GLY A 521 -26.76 -8.50 10.66
CA GLY A 521 -26.43 -9.30 9.46
C GLY A 521 -27.58 -9.44 8.47
N GLY A 522 -28.81 -9.53 8.96
CA GLY A 522 -30.00 -9.55 8.10
C GLY A 522 -30.30 -8.21 7.43
N GLU A 523 -30.06 -7.08 8.11
CA GLU A 523 -30.19 -5.75 7.51
C GLU A 523 -29.10 -5.51 6.45
N GLU A 524 -27.84 -5.91 6.73
CA GLU A 524 -26.75 -5.85 5.74
C GLU A 524 -27.10 -6.64 4.48
N GLN A 525 -27.70 -7.81 4.64
CA GLN A 525 -28.11 -8.68 3.53
C GLN A 525 -29.21 -8.04 2.67
N LYS A 526 -30.22 -7.42 3.31
CA LYS A 526 -31.28 -6.68 2.61
C LYS A 526 -30.68 -5.50 1.81
N ILE A 527 -29.70 -4.80 2.35
CA ILE A 527 -28.99 -3.72 1.64
C ILE A 527 -28.21 -4.27 0.44
N ALA A 528 -27.55 -5.42 0.59
CA ALA A 528 -26.81 -6.06 -0.52
C ALA A 528 -27.77 -6.52 -1.65
N ILE A 529 -28.95 -7.02 -1.31
CA ILE A 529 -30.01 -7.33 -2.27
C ILE A 529 -30.51 -6.05 -2.97
N ALA A 530 -30.76 -4.97 -2.23
CA ALA A 530 -31.15 -3.68 -2.80
C ALA A 530 -30.09 -3.14 -3.79
N ARG A 531 -28.81 -3.32 -3.49
CA ARG A 531 -27.68 -3.00 -4.40
C ARG A 531 -27.78 -3.79 -5.71
N ALA A 532 -28.04 -5.10 -5.63
CA ALA A 532 -28.20 -5.93 -6.82
C ALA A 532 -29.44 -5.51 -7.65
N LEU A 533 -30.53 -5.13 -7.01
CA LEU A 533 -31.74 -4.60 -7.66
C LEU A 533 -31.47 -3.25 -8.34
N TYR A 534 -30.71 -2.38 -7.70
CA TYR A 534 -30.38 -1.06 -8.23
C TYR A 534 -29.51 -1.16 -9.50
N LYS A 535 -28.57 -2.12 -9.55
CA LYS A 535 -27.76 -2.39 -10.77
C LYS A 535 -28.63 -2.82 -11.95
N ASP A 536 -29.74 -3.52 -11.70
CA ASP A 536 -30.77 -3.94 -12.68
C ASP A 536 -30.20 -4.71 -13.89
N ALA A 537 -29.22 -5.59 -13.64
CA ALA A 537 -28.62 -6.43 -14.68
C ALA A 537 -29.56 -7.56 -15.13
N PRO A 538 -29.39 -8.10 -16.36
CA PRO A 538 -30.16 -9.24 -16.88
C PRO A 538 -30.07 -10.51 -16.05
N PHE A 539 -28.90 -10.74 -15.41
CA PHE A 539 -28.69 -11.86 -14.48
C PHE A 539 -28.64 -11.35 -13.04
N ILE A 540 -29.39 -11.98 -12.17
CA ILE A 540 -29.27 -11.81 -10.72
C ILE A 540 -28.76 -13.11 -10.10
N VAL A 541 -27.65 -13.02 -9.36
CA VAL A 541 -27.02 -14.16 -8.70
C VAL A 541 -27.05 -13.90 -7.20
N LEU A 542 -27.61 -14.83 -6.45
CA LEU A 542 -27.74 -14.71 -5.00
C LEU A 542 -27.04 -15.95 -4.37
N ASP A 543 -25.89 -15.73 -3.73
CA ASP A 543 -25.13 -16.78 -3.05
C ASP A 543 -25.50 -16.77 -1.56
N GLU A 544 -26.31 -17.73 -1.13
CA GLU A 544 -26.83 -17.90 0.23
C GLU A 544 -27.48 -16.62 0.81
N PRO A 545 -28.46 -16.04 0.09
CA PRO A 545 -29.01 -14.71 0.46
C PRO A 545 -29.84 -14.71 1.74
N THR A 546 -30.00 -15.85 2.42
CA THR A 546 -30.80 -15.98 3.64
C THR A 546 -30.01 -16.52 4.82
N ALA A 547 -28.67 -16.65 4.70
CA ALA A 547 -27.83 -17.28 5.73
C ALA A 547 -27.88 -16.55 7.09
N ALA A 548 -28.08 -15.22 7.08
CA ALA A 548 -28.13 -14.38 8.28
C ALA A 548 -29.57 -14.00 8.70
N LEU A 549 -30.59 -14.56 8.05
CA LEU A 549 -31.99 -14.26 8.31
C LEU A 549 -32.65 -15.31 9.21
N ASP A 550 -33.59 -14.86 10.02
CA ASP A 550 -34.53 -15.72 10.72
C ASP A 550 -35.53 -16.35 9.73
N PRO A 551 -36.21 -17.45 10.10
CA PRO A 551 -37.12 -18.15 9.19
C PRO A 551 -38.29 -17.32 8.67
N VAL A 552 -38.74 -16.28 9.40
CA VAL A 552 -39.85 -15.41 8.98
C VAL A 552 -39.35 -14.43 7.93
N ALA A 553 -38.24 -13.74 8.20
CA ALA A 553 -37.60 -12.84 7.24
C ALA A 553 -37.14 -13.57 5.97
N GLU A 554 -36.73 -14.84 6.09
CA GLU A 554 -36.43 -15.71 4.96
C GLU A 554 -37.66 -15.96 4.09
N ALA A 555 -38.78 -16.35 4.69
CA ALA A 555 -40.04 -16.58 3.98
C ALA A 555 -40.51 -15.32 3.23
N GLU A 556 -40.41 -14.15 3.86
CA GLU A 556 -40.73 -12.85 3.22
C GLU A 556 -39.86 -12.58 1.97
N ILE A 557 -38.57 -12.91 2.01
CA ILE A 557 -37.69 -12.73 0.85
C ILE A 557 -38.09 -13.72 -0.26
N TYR A 558 -38.43 -14.97 0.09
CA TYR A 558 -38.84 -15.95 -0.90
C TYR A 558 -40.20 -15.60 -1.54
N GLU A 559 -41.16 -15.09 -0.78
CA GLU A 559 -42.44 -14.57 -1.34
C GLU A 559 -42.19 -13.43 -2.33
N LYS A 560 -41.25 -12.51 -1.97
CA LYS A 560 -40.86 -11.39 -2.84
C LYS A 560 -39.86 -11.80 -3.94
N PHE A 561 -39.37 -13.05 -3.93
CA PHE A 561 -38.35 -13.49 -4.88
C PHE A 561 -38.84 -13.38 -6.34
N ASN A 562 -40.10 -13.65 -6.61
CA ASN A 562 -40.68 -13.44 -7.93
C ASN A 562 -40.64 -11.97 -8.36
N ASP A 563 -40.86 -11.05 -7.42
CA ASP A 563 -40.79 -9.61 -7.66
C ASP A 563 -39.33 -9.14 -7.81
N ILE A 564 -38.40 -9.78 -7.06
CA ILE A 564 -36.95 -9.53 -7.14
C ILE A 564 -36.37 -10.04 -8.46
N ALA A 565 -36.73 -11.26 -8.86
CA ALA A 565 -36.29 -11.86 -10.11
C ALA A 565 -36.92 -11.16 -11.32
N GLY A 566 -38.23 -10.86 -11.26
CA GLY A 566 -38.98 -10.27 -12.37
C GLY A 566 -38.83 -11.09 -13.65
N ASP A 567 -38.42 -10.43 -14.72
CA ASP A 567 -38.12 -11.02 -16.03
C ASP A 567 -36.63 -11.41 -16.23
N LYS A 568 -35.85 -11.37 -15.13
CA LYS A 568 -34.41 -11.67 -15.15
C LYS A 568 -34.15 -13.16 -14.98
N THR A 569 -32.95 -13.58 -15.41
CA THR A 569 -32.43 -14.88 -15.03
C THR A 569 -31.96 -14.81 -13.59
N ALA A 570 -32.50 -15.67 -12.74
CA ALA A 570 -32.11 -15.74 -11.34
C ALA A 570 -31.33 -17.03 -11.08
N ILE A 571 -30.13 -16.92 -10.53
CA ILE A 571 -29.33 -18.05 -10.08
C ILE A 571 -29.27 -17.99 -8.55
N TYR A 572 -29.68 -19.07 -7.94
CA TYR A 572 -29.88 -19.18 -6.51
C TYR A 572 -28.99 -20.27 -5.92
N ILE A 573 -28.04 -19.90 -5.09
CA ILE A 573 -27.31 -20.88 -4.29
C ILE A 573 -27.98 -20.94 -2.91
N SER A 574 -28.40 -22.13 -2.51
CA SER A 574 -29.01 -22.33 -1.19
C SER A 574 -28.55 -23.64 -0.57
N HIS A 575 -28.30 -23.59 0.74
CA HIS A 575 -28.20 -24.77 1.58
C HIS A 575 -29.57 -25.22 2.09
N ARG A 576 -30.63 -24.41 1.94
CA ARG A 576 -31.98 -24.70 2.37
C ARG A 576 -32.82 -25.09 1.17
N LEU A 577 -33.07 -26.37 1.04
CA LEU A 577 -33.78 -26.92 -0.11
C LEU A 577 -35.23 -26.48 -0.22
N SER A 578 -35.85 -25.99 0.88
CA SER A 578 -37.20 -25.41 0.87
C SER A 578 -37.35 -24.28 -0.15
N SER A 579 -36.29 -23.54 -0.41
CA SER A 579 -36.26 -22.44 -1.40
C SER A 579 -36.22 -22.94 -2.85
N CYS A 580 -35.79 -24.17 -3.09
CA CYS A 580 -35.64 -24.71 -4.45
C CYS A 580 -36.98 -24.94 -5.14
N LYS A 581 -38.09 -25.04 -4.38
CA LYS A 581 -39.45 -25.18 -4.92
C LYS A 581 -39.88 -23.98 -5.79
N PHE A 582 -39.27 -22.82 -5.60
CA PHE A 582 -39.59 -21.63 -6.35
C PHE A 582 -38.75 -21.50 -7.63
N CYS A 583 -37.83 -22.44 -7.87
CA CYS A 583 -36.97 -22.44 -9.04
C CYS A 583 -37.50 -23.37 -10.13
N ASP A 584 -37.25 -22.99 -11.39
CA ASP A 584 -37.72 -23.78 -12.54
C ASP A 584 -36.83 -25.01 -12.77
N GLU A 585 -35.53 -24.88 -12.47
CA GLU A 585 -34.55 -25.95 -12.64
C GLU A 585 -33.61 -25.97 -11.42
N ILE A 586 -33.11 -27.14 -11.08
CA ILE A 586 -32.21 -27.39 -9.96
C ILE A 586 -31.00 -28.17 -10.45
N ALA A 587 -29.81 -27.64 -10.17
CA ALA A 587 -28.53 -28.28 -10.41
C ALA A 587 -27.93 -28.77 -9.08
N VAL A 588 -27.72 -30.07 -8.95
CA VAL A 588 -27.16 -30.68 -7.74
C VAL A 588 -25.69 -30.93 -7.92
N PHE A 589 -24.90 -30.33 -7.02
CA PHE A 589 -23.44 -30.39 -7.05
C PHE A 589 -22.91 -31.30 -5.94
N ASP A 590 -21.99 -32.18 -6.29
CA ASP A 590 -21.24 -33.00 -5.35
C ASP A 590 -19.81 -33.25 -5.84
N GLY A 591 -18.82 -33.13 -4.95
CA GLY A 591 -17.40 -33.36 -5.26
C GLY A 591 -16.88 -32.60 -6.50
N GLY A 592 -17.33 -31.37 -6.72
CA GLY A 592 -16.92 -30.53 -7.86
C GLY A 592 -17.58 -30.91 -9.20
N LYS A 593 -18.63 -31.72 -9.18
CA LYS A 593 -19.38 -32.12 -10.39
C LYS A 593 -20.86 -31.80 -10.21
N MET A 594 -21.55 -31.57 -11.32
CA MET A 594 -23.01 -31.62 -11.37
C MET A 594 -23.43 -33.06 -11.54
N ILE A 595 -24.17 -33.62 -10.55
CA ILE A 595 -24.56 -35.02 -10.51
C ILE A 595 -26.03 -35.24 -10.91
N GLN A 596 -26.89 -34.22 -10.68
CA GLN A 596 -28.30 -34.27 -11.10
C GLN A 596 -28.72 -32.89 -11.59
N PHE A 597 -29.67 -32.85 -12.54
CA PHE A 597 -30.28 -31.65 -13.09
C PHE A 597 -31.72 -31.94 -13.50
N GLY A 598 -32.66 -31.11 -13.06
CA GLY A 598 -34.08 -31.28 -13.37
C GLY A 598 -34.99 -30.40 -12.52
N THR A 599 -36.29 -30.59 -12.58
CA THR A 599 -37.28 -29.91 -11.75
C THR A 599 -37.30 -30.48 -10.32
N HIS A 600 -37.95 -29.77 -9.40
CA HIS A 600 -38.12 -30.26 -8.01
C HIS A 600 -38.81 -31.63 -7.96
N GLU A 601 -39.89 -31.78 -8.73
CA GLU A 601 -40.67 -33.01 -8.77
C GLU A 601 -39.88 -34.20 -9.34
N GLU A 602 -39.14 -33.97 -10.44
CA GLU A 602 -38.32 -35.00 -11.07
C GLU A 602 -37.20 -35.47 -10.13
N LEU A 603 -36.47 -34.53 -9.49
CA LEU A 603 -35.38 -34.86 -8.61
C LEU A 603 -35.83 -35.49 -7.28
N LEU A 604 -37.01 -35.14 -6.80
CA LEU A 604 -37.60 -35.73 -5.60
C LEU A 604 -38.11 -37.18 -5.85
N ALA A 605 -38.58 -37.45 -7.06
CA ALA A 605 -39.04 -38.80 -7.47
C ALA A 605 -37.88 -39.79 -7.62
N ASP A 606 -36.65 -39.36 -7.78
CA ASP A 606 -35.45 -40.19 -7.81
C ASP A 606 -35.00 -40.52 -6.38
N GLU A 607 -35.59 -41.58 -5.77
CA GLU A 607 -35.32 -42.00 -4.39
C GLU A 607 -33.84 -42.35 -4.13
N GLY A 608 -33.08 -42.74 -5.15
CA GLY A 608 -31.65 -43.02 -5.08
C GLY A 608 -30.78 -41.77 -5.29
N GLY A 609 -31.39 -40.66 -5.64
CA GLY A 609 -30.70 -39.41 -5.99
C GLY A 609 -30.25 -38.61 -4.78
N LYS A 610 -29.15 -37.83 -4.97
CA LYS A 610 -28.58 -37.00 -3.92
C LYS A 610 -29.53 -35.89 -3.48
N TYR A 611 -30.37 -35.37 -4.39
CA TYR A 611 -31.38 -34.35 -4.06
C TYR A 611 -32.40 -34.87 -3.08
N HIS A 612 -32.91 -36.08 -3.32
CA HIS A 612 -33.86 -36.79 -2.44
C HIS A 612 -33.26 -36.98 -1.04
N GLU A 613 -32.02 -37.51 -0.96
CA GLU A 613 -31.29 -37.68 0.29
C GLU A 613 -31.19 -36.35 1.08
N LEU A 614 -30.72 -35.28 0.43
CA LEU A 614 -30.57 -33.98 1.07
C LEU A 614 -31.91 -33.36 1.51
N TRP A 615 -32.96 -33.57 0.71
CA TRP A 615 -34.31 -33.05 1.02
C TRP A 615 -34.88 -33.71 2.27
N TYR A 616 -34.85 -35.01 2.34
CA TYR A 616 -35.39 -35.73 3.49
C TYR A 616 -34.55 -35.54 4.75
N ALA A 617 -33.26 -35.46 4.63
CA ALA A 617 -32.39 -35.12 5.76
C ALA A 617 -32.77 -33.76 6.38
N GLN A 618 -33.05 -32.76 5.55
CA GLN A 618 -33.50 -31.46 6.04
C GLN A 618 -34.93 -31.50 6.60
N ALA A 619 -35.83 -32.20 5.95
CA ALA A 619 -37.22 -32.34 6.39
C ALA A 619 -37.31 -33.03 7.78
N GLN A 620 -36.52 -34.07 8.00
CA GLN A 620 -36.44 -34.76 9.31
C GLN A 620 -35.91 -33.80 10.40
N TYR A 621 -34.89 -33.04 10.12
CA TYR A 621 -34.33 -32.07 11.07
C TYR A 621 -35.37 -31.03 11.50
N TYR A 622 -36.15 -30.50 10.58
CA TYR A 622 -37.21 -29.53 10.90
C TYR A 622 -38.41 -30.18 11.63
N ALA A 623 -38.76 -31.41 11.30
CA ALA A 623 -39.82 -32.15 12.00
C ALA A 623 -39.45 -32.46 13.46
N GLU A 624 -38.18 -32.85 13.70
CA GLU A 624 -37.67 -33.08 15.07
C GLU A 624 -37.59 -31.78 15.88
N GLN A 625 -37.17 -30.68 15.28
CA GLN A 625 -37.17 -29.38 15.96
C GLN A 625 -38.58 -28.94 16.35
N LYS A 626 -39.53 -29.09 15.46
CA LYS A 626 -40.93 -28.77 15.72
C LYS A 626 -41.52 -29.60 16.84
N LYS A 627 -41.17 -30.87 16.88
CA LYS A 627 -41.58 -31.80 17.95
C LYS A 627 -40.97 -31.42 19.31
N ARG A 628 -39.66 -31.10 19.35
CA ARG A 628 -38.99 -30.62 20.57
C ARG A 628 -39.53 -29.28 21.07
N ALA A 629 -39.86 -28.34 20.15
CA ALA A 629 -40.47 -27.07 20.52
C ALA A 629 -41.86 -27.28 21.13
N ALA A 630 -42.70 -28.13 20.54
CA ALA A 630 -44.01 -28.46 21.07
C ALA A 630 -43.94 -29.21 22.44
N GLU A 631 -42.93 -30.05 22.63
CA GLU A 631 -42.67 -30.72 23.92
C GLU A 631 -42.20 -29.73 24.98
N MET A 632 -41.41 -28.71 24.64
CA MET A 632 -41.03 -27.63 25.55
C MET A 632 -42.21 -26.71 25.93
N GLU A 633 -43.08 -26.35 24.96
CA GLU A 633 -44.29 -25.59 25.25
C GLU A 633 -45.28 -26.31 26.16
N GLN A 634 -45.28 -27.64 26.16
CA GLN A 634 -46.13 -28.45 27.08
C GLN A 634 -45.52 -28.62 28.46
N MET A 635 -44.21 -28.29 28.66
CA MET A 635 -43.50 -28.36 29.93
C MET A 635 -43.46 -27.05 30.71
N VAL A 636 -43.91 -25.95 30.13
CA VAL A 636 -44.07 -24.63 30.74
C VAL A 636 -45.54 -24.37 31.06
#